data_acc718399c34fda45093508ae6ccb430
#
_entry.id   acc718399c34fda45093508ae6ccb430
#
_cell.length_a   1.000
_cell.length_b   1.000
_cell.length_c   1.000
_cell.angle_alpha   90.00
_cell.angle_beta   90.00
_cell.angle_gamma   90.00
#
_symmetry.space_group_name_H-M   'P 1'
#
loop_
_entity.id
_entity.type
_entity.pdbx_description
1 polymer ?
#
loop_
_entity_poly.entity_id
_entity_poly.type
_entity_poly.pdbx_seq_one_letter_code
_entity_poly.pdbx_strand_id
1 'polypeptide(L)'
;MATHIWRAGGVAVAGLLLATAPAAGQQWLNAPPNPRTNLSNFRALEELATPNEFRNAAGKPGPKYWQQQVDYAIKATLDTTTHTITGSERVTYHNNSPDQLEYLWFQLDQNIDDPAVSRTIQGSPALPRQISPQARRFLAPEPFEGGYKITRVQAVVTRGRVARRVDATYVINGTVMKVLLPAPLASGQRAVVEIDWHFIVPENSRNGRGARELVQDGWMYEVAQWFPRASVYDDQNGWQTDQFFGQGEFYLNFGSYDVELTVPRDHILTATGTLLNPLAVLTPVQRQRLARALTSETPVFIVGKEEAATPGTRPAGAGNLTWKFHADSVRDFAWASSRAYVWDAAGFRYRPGGRVVELHSLYPREAMPLWDSVSTRAIAQTMRTYGRMAFEYPYPKAVNVHGPVFGMEYPMVAFCGARPNPDGSYTPQLARALISVTIHEVGHNWFPMIVASDERKWTWMDEGLNSFLQYYAEKEWDPAYPSNRGPAKNIVNYMKDPDQSPLMTESDVIHRQFGNNGYGKPAAGLVMLREQILGPELFDQAFGEYSRRWAFKHPQPADFFRSLDDGGGELLNWFWRGWFYTTYANDQAVTSVDAQPADSLIGTTNRGRNYYRITVENKGGLIMPLQLDLTFDDGTTQQVRLTADVWRRNELQYVYGLFTDKTV
;
A
#
# COMPACT_ATOMS: atom_id res chain seq x y z
N MET A 1 72.69 57.08 -7.12
CA MET A 1 72.94 57.45 -8.52
C MET A 1 71.81 57.02 -9.38
N ALA A 2 71.28 57.95 -10.12
CA ALA A 2 70.31 57.84 -11.23
C ALA A 2 68.88 57.49 -10.92
N THR A 3 68.16 58.53 -10.68
CA THR A 3 66.70 58.71 -10.83
C THR A 3 66.23 58.51 -12.27
N HIS A 4 65.20 57.81 -12.52
CA HIS A 4 64.38 57.98 -13.71
C HIS A 4 62.92 58.20 -13.32
N ILE A 5 62.48 59.40 -13.56
CA ILE A 5 61.12 59.90 -13.52
C ILE A 5 60.42 59.44 -14.79
N TRP A 6 59.30 58.72 -14.65
CA TRP A 6 58.36 58.53 -15.75
C TRP A 6 57.09 59.37 -15.50
N ARG A 7 56.82 60.26 -16.42
CA ARG A 7 55.63 61.10 -16.49
C ARG A 7 54.40 60.22 -16.84
N ALA A 8 53.37 60.34 -16.02
CA ALA A 8 52.07 59.83 -16.31
C ALA A 8 51.37 60.65 -17.41
N GLY A 9 51.14 60.05 -18.57
CA GLY A 9 50.26 60.60 -19.59
C GLY A 9 48.82 60.16 -19.24
N GLY A 10 47.99 61.14 -18.88
CA GLY A 10 46.58 60.91 -18.63
C GLY A 10 45.85 60.61 -19.95
N VAL A 11 45.37 59.39 -20.09
CA VAL A 11 44.34 59.04 -21.07
C VAL A 11 42.99 59.09 -20.33
N ALA A 12 42.20 60.10 -20.63
CA ALA A 12 40.84 60.23 -20.21
C ALA A 12 40.03 59.16 -20.98
N VAL A 13 39.79 58.01 -20.38
CA VAL A 13 38.79 57.04 -20.87
C VAL A 13 37.45 57.62 -20.49
N ALA A 14 36.74 58.19 -21.46
CA ALA A 14 35.33 58.51 -21.36
C ALA A 14 34.60 57.18 -21.22
N GLY A 15 34.27 56.80 -19.96
CA GLY A 15 33.39 55.67 -19.69
C GLY A 15 32.02 56.00 -20.26
N LEU A 16 31.69 55.40 -21.42
CA LEU A 16 30.33 55.26 -21.84
C LEU A 16 29.65 54.37 -20.77
N LEU A 17 28.92 54.99 -19.87
CA LEU A 17 27.88 54.33 -19.10
C LEU A 17 26.78 53.90 -20.10
N LEU A 18 26.97 52.77 -20.71
CA LEU A 18 25.86 52.02 -21.27
C LEU A 18 24.95 51.65 -20.10
N ALA A 19 23.99 52.53 -19.83
CA ALA A 19 22.80 52.14 -19.09
C ALA A 19 22.12 51.09 -19.95
N THR A 20 22.48 49.82 -19.75
CA THR A 20 21.73 48.72 -20.29
C THR A 20 20.35 48.75 -19.63
N ALA A 21 19.37 49.32 -20.34
CA ALA A 21 17.98 49.07 -19.97
C ALA A 21 17.82 47.58 -19.83
N PRO A 22 17.27 47.08 -18.72
CA PRO A 22 17.04 45.64 -18.57
C PRO A 22 16.19 45.21 -19.75
N ALA A 23 16.64 44.18 -20.49
CA ALA A 23 15.86 43.58 -21.55
C ALA A 23 14.46 43.24 -21.01
N ALA A 24 13.40 43.51 -21.76
CA ALA A 24 12.04 43.33 -21.34
C ALA A 24 11.75 41.88 -20.81
N GLY A 25 12.59 40.93 -21.17
CA GLY A 25 12.59 39.56 -20.62
C GLY A 25 13.17 39.38 -19.21
N GLN A 26 13.74 40.44 -18.59
CA GLN A 26 14.34 40.35 -17.26
C GLN A 26 13.49 40.96 -16.13
N GLN A 27 12.29 41.48 -16.41
CA GLN A 27 11.43 42.01 -15.34
C GLN A 27 10.99 40.95 -14.31
N TRP A 28 10.92 39.71 -14.69
CA TRP A 28 10.69 38.58 -13.77
C TRP A 28 11.90 38.32 -12.84
N LEU A 29 13.12 38.82 -13.19
CA LEU A 29 14.29 38.79 -12.32
C LEU A 29 14.17 39.77 -11.14
N ASN A 30 13.27 40.75 -11.24
CA ASN A 30 12.96 41.72 -10.19
C ASN A 30 11.75 41.33 -9.35
N ALA A 31 11.25 40.08 -9.47
CA ALA A 31 10.27 39.54 -8.53
C ALA A 31 10.85 39.64 -7.11
N PRO A 32 10.04 39.97 -6.11
CA PRO A 32 10.52 39.99 -4.72
C PRO A 32 11.14 38.65 -4.37
N PRO A 33 12.22 38.61 -3.56
CA PRO A 33 12.86 37.36 -3.21
C PRO A 33 11.87 36.44 -2.55
N ASN A 34 11.97 35.14 -2.86
CA ASN A 34 11.13 34.12 -2.24
C ASN A 34 11.37 34.14 -0.72
N PRO A 35 10.37 34.48 0.11
CA PRO A 35 10.53 34.48 1.57
C PRO A 35 10.80 33.07 2.14
N ARG A 36 10.61 32.02 1.34
CA ARG A 36 10.86 30.61 1.69
C ARG A 36 12.20 30.10 1.20
N THR A 37 13.21 30.93 0.96
CA THR A 37 14.50 30.52 0.38
C THR A 37 15.15 29.34 1.09
N ASN A 38 15.08 29.26 2.41
CA ASN A 38 15.61 28.15 3.21
C ASN A 38 14.65 26.97 3.34
N LEU A 39 13.40 27.14 2.90
CA LEU A 39 12.31 26.14 2.99
C LEU A 39 11.72 25.83 1.60
N SER A 40 12.45 26.16 0.52
CA SER A 40 11.98 25.97 -0.85
C SER A 40 11.59 24.51 -1.12
N ASN A 41 10.44 24.34 -1.76
CA ASN A 41 9.99 23.02 -2.23
C ASN A 41 10.92 22.44 -3.30
N PHE A 42 11.69 23.25 -4.00
CA PHE A 42 12.63 22.81 -5.05
C PHE A 42 14.01 22.36 -4.52
N ARG A 43 14.27 22.47 -3.21
CA ARG A 43 15.51 21.98 -2.62
C ARG A 43 15.55 20.44 -2.66
N ALA A 44 16.76 19.88 -2.55
CA ALA A 44 16.93 18.44 -2.42
C ALA A 44 16.19 17.90 -1.19
N LEU A 45 15.74 16.63 -1.26
CA LEU A 45 15.13 15.92 -0.15
C LEU A 45 16.25 15.35 0.75
N GLU A 46 16.80 16.21 1.61
CA GLU A 46 17.89 15.86 2.52
C GLU A 46 17.46 14.87 3.61
N GLU A 47 16.16 14.74 3.84
CA GLU A 47 15.54 13.82 4.77
C GLU A 47 15.63 12.35 4.29
N LEU A 48 15.83 12.13 2.99
CA LEU A 48 15.97 10.78 2.44
C LEU A 48 17.36 10.22 2.70
N ALA A 49 17.44 8.93 2.98
CA ALA A 49 18.71 8.22 3.09
C ALA A 49 19.60 8.43 1.85
N THR A 50 20.87 8.70 2.07
CA THR A 50 21.84 8.88 0.98
C THR A 50 21.98 7.60 0.16
N PRO A 51 22.01 7.68 -1.19
CA PRO A 51 22.29 6.52 -2.03
C PRO A 51 23.60 5.83 -1.67
N ASN A 52 23.59 4.51 -1.70
CA ASN A 52 24.74 3.68 -1.32
C ASN A 52 24.82 2.40 -2.16
N GLU A 53 25.68 1.45 -1.77
CA GLU A 53 25.87 0.16 -2.47
C GLU A 53 24.66 -0.78 -2.33
N PHE A 54 23.76 -0.55 -1.35
CA PHE A 54 22.54 -1.35 -1.15
C PHE A 54 21.37 -0.77 -1.92
N ARG A 55 21.28 0.58 -2.01
CA ARG A 55 20.18 1.34 -2.65
C ARG A 55 20.76 2.51 -3.43
N ASN A 56 20.68 2.47 -4.75
CA ASN A 56 21.36 3.44 -5.59
C ASN A 56 20.53 4.72 -5.86
N ALA A 57 21.16 5.68 -6.52
CA ALA A 57 20.55 6.99 -6.81
C ALA A 57 19.38 6.95 -7.79
N ALA A 58 19.24 5.88 -8.59
CA ALA A 58 18.12 5.66 -9.50
C ALA A 58 16.94 4.92 -8.84
N GLY A 59 16.94 4.77 -7.51
CA GLY A 59 15.89 4.04 -6.80
C GLY A 59 15.89 2.52 -7.05
N LYS A 60 17.02 1.95 -7.50
CA LYS A 60 17.19 0.51 -7.75
C LYS A 60 17.87 -0.15 -6.56
N PRO A 61 17.60 -1.46 -6.32
CA PRO A 61 18.48 -2.26 -5.48
C PRO A 61 19.91 -2.15 -6.00
N GLY A 62 20.85 -1.86 -5.11
CA GLY A 62 22.27 -1.76 -5.42
C GLY A 62 22.94 -3.13 -5.54
N PRO A 63 24.22 -3.18 -5.95
CA PRO A 63 24.94 -4.45 -6.17
C PRO A 63 25.16 -5.27 -4.89
N LYS A 64 25.07 -4.63 -3.73
CA LYS A 64 25.18 -5.28 -2.42
C LYS A 64 23.86 -5.35 -1.66
N TYR A 65 22.71 -5.11 -2.33
CA TYR A 65 21.40 -5.25 -1.70
C TYR A 65 21.23 -6.65 -1.12
N TRP A 66 20.75 -6.72 0.09
CA TRP A 66 20.41 -7.94 0.78
C TRP A 66 19.07 -7.81 1.49
N GLN A 67 18.44 -8.92 1.74
CA GLN A 67 17.29 -9.07 2.61
C GLN A 67 17.31 -10.44 3.23
N GLN A 68 16.70 -10.58 4.39
CA GLN A 68 16.56 -11.86 5.06
C GLN A 68 15.55 -12.75 4.32
N GLN A 69 15.67 -14.06 4.55
CA GLN A 69 14.67 -15.04 4.13
C GLN A 69 14.25 -15.85 5.36
N VAL A 70 12.95 -16.15 5.46
CA VAL A 70 12.42 -16.93 6.58
C VAL A 70 11.46 -17.99 6.07
N ASP A 71 11.81 -19.25 6.22
CA ASP A 71 10.99 -20.38 5.82
C ASP A 71 10.25 -20.97 7.02
N TYR A 72 8.99 -21.38 6.79
CA TYR A 72 8.11 -21.89 7.83
C TYR A 72 7.57 -23.28 7.49
N ALA A 73 7.59 -24.17 8.48
CA ALA A 73 6.84 -25.42 8.46
C ALA A 73 5.87 -25.39 9.65
N ILE A 74 4.56 -25.25 9.38
CA ILE A 74 3.55 -24.99 10.39
C ILE A 74 2.52 -26.12 10.40
N LYS A 75 2.12 -26.55 11.60
CA LYS A 75 0.99 -27.45 11.81
C LYS A 75 0.03 -26.82 12.79
N ALA A 76 -1.26 -26.79 12.44
CA ALA A 76 -2.27 -26.25 13.32
C ALA A 76 -3.56 -27.04 13.28
N THR A 77 -4.29 -27.00 14.38
CA THR A 77 -5.61 -27.62 14.54
C THR A 77 -6.59 -26.59 15.06
N LEU A 78 -7.76 -26.51 14.42
CA LEU A 78 -8.90 -25.74 14.87
C LEU A 78 -9.86 -26.64 15.66
N ASP A 79 -10.06 -26.31 16.93
CA ASP A 79 -11.15 -26.83 17.74
C ASP A 79 -12.35 -25.87 17.66
N THR A 80 -13.39 -26.30 16.98
CA THR A 80 -14.63 -25.51 16.82
C THR A 80 -15.54 -25.51 18.03
N THR A 81 -15.26 -26.31 19.06
CA THR A 81 -16.00 -26.31 20.34
C THR A 81 -15.52 -25.19 21.25
N THR A 82 -14.22 -25.02 21.32
CA THR A 82 -13.56 -23.96 22.12
C THR A 82 -13.14 -22.76 21.28
N HIS A 83 -13.28 -22.84 19.96
CA HIS A 83 -12.81 -21.85 18.99
C HIS A 83 -11.30 -21.56 19.10
N THR A 84 -10.55 -22.58 19.48
CA THR A 84 -9.10 -22.47 19.75
C THR A 84 -8.29 -22.99 18.57
N ILE A 85 -7.28 -22.25 18.20
CA ILE A 85 -6.21 -22.71 17.30
C ILE A 85 -5.04 -23.12 18.17
N THR A 86 -4.58 -24.36 18.01
CA THR A 86 -3.33 -24.87 18.59
C THR A 86 -2.37 -25.13 17.45
N GLY A 87 -1.19 -24.51 17.52
CA GLY A 87 -0.19 -24.56 16.47
C GLY A 87 1.21 -24.88 16.96
N SER A 88 2.00 -25.38 16.06
CA SER A 88 3.45 -25.55 16.18
C SER A 88 4.12 -25.15 14.88
N GLU A 89 5.24 -24.49 14.97
CA GLU A 89 6.04 -24.10 13.81
C GLU A 89 7.51 -24.41 14.00
N ARG A 90 8.13 -24.59 12.84
CA ARG A 90 9.58 -24.62 12.69
C ARG A 90 9.96 -23.48 11.78
N VAL A 91 10.64 -22.48 12.31
CA VAL A 91 11.11 -21.29 11.61
C VAL A 91 12.57 -21.51 11.24
N THR A 92 12.91 -21.38 9.97
CA THR A 92 14.29 -21.37 9.47
C THR A 92 14.62 -19.95 9.01
N TYR A 93 15.45 -19.27 9.79
CA TYR A 93 15.88 -17.91 9.52
C TYR A 93 17.24 -17.92 8.82
N HIS A 94 17.33 -17.32 7.63
CA HIS A 94 18.55 -17.20 6.83
C HIS A 94 19.11 -15.79 7.01
N ASN A 95 20.30 -15.69 7.58
CA ASN A 95 20.98 -14.41 7.75
C ASN A 95 21.76 -14.07 6.47
N ASN A 96 21.16 -13.28 5.61
CA ASN A 96 21.78 -12.77 4.38
C ASN A 96 22.45 -11.39 4.58
N SER A 97 22.33 -10.80 5.79
CA SER A 97 23.00 -9.54 6.12
C SER A 97 24.51 -9.72 6.27
N PRO A 98 25.31 -8.65 6.17
CA PRO A 98 26.71 -8.70 6.52
C PRO A 98 26.97 -8.90 8.02
N ASP A 99 25.94 -8.72 8.86
CA ASP A 99 26.07 -8.67 10.30
C ASP A 99 25.94 -10.04 10.95
N GLN A 100 26.49 -10.16 12.15
CA GLN A 100 26.31 -11.29 13.03
C GLN A 100 25.13 -11.04 13.97
N LEU A 101 24.17 -11.97 14.01
CA LEU A 101 22.95 -11.84 14.82
C LEU A 101 23.03 -12.72 16.06
N GLU A 102 22.78 -12.14 17.23
CA GLU A 102 22.80 -12.87 18.53
C GLU A 102 21.40 -13.30 18.97
N TYR A 103 20.36 -12.76 18.37
CA TYR A 103 18.95 -13.00 18.67
C TYR A 103 18.07 -12.81 17.43
N LEU A 104 16.87 -13.34 17.50
CA LEU A 104 15.80 -13.07 16.55
C LEU A 104 14.64 -12.37 17.26
N TRP A 105 13.91 -11.50 16.53
CA TRP A 105 12.66 -10.93 16.96
C TRP A 105 11.49 -11.58 16.25
N PHE A 106 10.37 -11.72 16.95
CA PHE A 106 9.11 -12.23 16.43
C PHE A 106 7.97 -11.27 16.76
N GLN A 107 7.07 -11.07 15.83
CA GLN A 107 5.81 -10.35 16.02
C GLN A 107 4.76 -11.30 16.57
N LEU A 108 4.06 -10.84 17.61
CA LEU A 108 2.99 -11.54 18.31
C LEU A 108 1.70 -10.72 18.29
N ASP A 109 1.21 -10.39 17.09
CA ASP A 109 0.14 -9.39 16.92
C ASP A 109 -1.17 -9.78 17.63
N GLN A 110 -1.49 -11.08 17.76
CA GLN A 110 -2.65 -11.52 18.55
C GLN A 110 -2.63 -11.06 20.01
N ASN A 111 -1.45 -10.68 20.53
CA ASN A 111 -1.35 -10.17 21.90
C ASN A 111 -2.05 -8.82 22.10
N ILE A 112 -2.42 -8.10 21.03
CA ILE A 112 -3.27 -6.91 21.15
C ILE A 112 -4.64 -7.26 21.77
N ASP A 113 -5.10 -8.49 21.62
CA ASP A 113 -6.33 -9.00 22.20
C ASP A 113 -6.16 -9.51 23.63
N ASP A 114 -4.94 -9.58 24.16
CA ASP A 114 -4.69 -9.82 25.59
C ASP A 114 -5.02 -8.55 26.40
N PRO A 115 -5.97 -8.61 27.35
CA PRO A 115 -6.39 -7.42 28.10
C PRO A 115 -5.26 -6.71 28.87
N ALA A 116 -4.21 -7.44 29.27
CA ALA A 116 -3.08 -6.86 29.97
C ALA A 116 -2.19 -6.08 29.00
N VAL A 117 -1.91 -6.65 27.82
CA VAL A 117 -1.12 -6.01 26.76
C VAL A 117 -1.85 -4.81 26.18
N SER A 118 -3.12 -4.94 25.82
CA SER A 118 -3.94 -3.87 25.27
C SER A 118 -3.98 -2.64 26.20
N ARG A 119 -4.19 -2.84 27.50
CA ARG A 119 -4.16 -1.73 28.48
C ARG A 119 -2.80 -1.06 28.59
N THR A 120 -1.72 -1.81 28.44
CA THR A 120 -0.36 -1.27 28.56
C THR A 120 0.02 -0.46 27.32
N ILE A 121 -0.34 -0.95 26.13
CA ILE A 121 0.03 -0.35 24.84
C ILE A 121 -0.92 0.80 24.46
N GLN A 122 -2.23 0.55 24.47
CA GLN A 122 -3.24 1.49 24.00
C GLN A 122 -3.81 2.40 25.08
N GLY A 123 -3.60 2.06 26.36
CA GLY A 123 -4.25 2.73 27.47
C GLY A 123 -5.76 2.46 27.50
N SER A 124 -6.49 3.31 28.22
CA SER A 124 -7.96 3.29 28.23
C SER A 124 -8.48 4.43 27.37
N PRO A 125 -9.30 4.16 26.36
CA PRO A 125 -9.84 5.22 25.52
C PRO A 125 -10.70 6.20 26.35
N ALA A 126 -10.51 7.49 26.12
CA ALA A 126 -11.39 8.51 26.66
C ALA A 126 -12.76 8.41 25.98
N LEU A 127 -13.74 7.84 26.66
CA LEU A 127 -15.08 7.70 26.09
C LEU A 127 -15.79 9.05 26.06
N PRO A 128 -16.47 9.43 24.98
CA PRO A 128 -17.32 10.60 24.95
C PRO A 128 -18.51 10.42 25.91
N ARG A 129 -19.04 11.55 26.43
CA ARG A 129 -20.18 11.54 27.36
C ARG A 129 -21.41 10.82 26.82
N GLN A 130 -21.59 10.85 25.49
CA GLN A 130 -22.64 10.11 24.80
C GLN A 130 -22.00 9.31 23.67
N ILE A 131 -22.35 8.06 23.55
CA ILE A 131 -21.80 7.10 22.60
C ILE A 131 -22.97 6.33 21.97
N SER A 132 -22.94 6.19 20.64
CA SER A 132 -23.91 5.32 19.95
C SER A 132 -23.66 3.84 20.30
N PRO A 133 -24.68 2.96 20.23
CA PRO A 133 -24.49 1.53 20.42
C PRO A 133 -23.44 0.92 19.49
N GLN A 134 -23.35 1.44 18.26
CA GLN A 134 -22.35 1.01 17.29
C GLN A 134 -20.93 1.44 17.69
N ALA A 135 -20.75 2.72 18.07
CA ALA A 135 -19.44 3.20 18.52
C ALA A 135 -19.00 2.53 19.85
N ARG A 136 -19.95 2.15 20.72
CA ARG A 136 -19.65 1.38 21.96
C ARG A 136 -18.94 0.06 21.65
N ARG A 137 -19.33 -0.66 20.61
CA ARG A 137 -18.70 -1.94 20.25
C ARG A 137 -17.21 -1.80 19.95
N PHE A 138 -16.80 -0.66 19.40
CA PHE A 138 -15.39 -0.37 19.09
C PHE A 138 -14.64 0.24 20.28
N LEU A 139 -15.26 1.18 21.00
CA LEU A 139 -14.59 1.94 22.06
C LEU A 139 -14.63 1.26 23.42
N ALA A 140 -15.59 0.38 23.66
CA ALA A 140 -15.73 -0.40 24.89
C ALA A 140 -16.15 -1.84 24.56
N PRO A 141 -15.30 -2.62 23.89
CA PRO A 141 -15.60 -4.01 23.54
C PRO A 141 -15.75 -4.86 24.81
N GLU A 142 -16.56 -5.93 24.69
CA GLU A 142 -16.71 -6.91 25.78
C GLU A 142 -15.34 -7.54 26.11
N PRO A 143 -15.08 -7.88 27.39
CA PRO A 143 -13.85 -8.55 27.78
C PRO A 143 -13.60 -9.83 26.97
N PHE A 144 -12.37 -10.04 26.55
CA PHE A 144 -11.95 -11.22 25.80
C PHE A 144 -10.56 -11.66 26.26
N GLU A 145 -10.41 -12.94 26.57
CA GLU A 145 -9.15 -13.56 27.00
C GLU A 145 -8.34 -14.00 25.76
N GLY A 146 -7.94 -13.03 24.92
CA GLY A 146 -7.16 -13.24 23.71
C GLY A 146 -5.65 -13.33 23.93
N GLY A 147 -4.92 -13.20 22.83
CA GLY A 147 -3.47 -13.23 22.82
C GLY A 147 -2.88 -14.64 22.78
N TYR A 148 -1.64 -14.71 22.27
CA TYR A 148 -0.90 -15.97 22.22
C TYR A 148 -0.58 -16.50 23.61
N LYS A 149 -0.78 -17.79 23.81
CA LYS A 149 -0.24 -18.55 24.94
C LYS A 149 0.93 -19.39 24.37
N ILE A 150 2.14 -18.83 24.45
CA ILE A 150 3.39 -19.52 24.02
C ILE A 150 3.69 -20.61 25.03
N THR A 151 3.77 -21.86 24.60
CA THR A 151 3.98 -23.01 25.49
C THR A 151 5.37 -23.60 25.38
N ARG A 152 6.07 -23.36 24.25
CA ARG A 152 7.43 -23.82 24.04
C ARG A 152 8.18 -22.93 23.05
N VAL A 153 9.44 -22.63 23.34
CA VAL A 153 10.38 -22.01 22.40
C VAL A 153 11.70 -22.74 22.49
N GLN A 154 12.14 -23.37 21.39
CA GLN A 154 13.39 -24.15 21.34
C GLN A 154 14.21 -23.72 20.12
N ALA A 155 15.52 -23.62 20.31
CA ALA A 155 16.47 -23.50 19.22
C ALA A 155 17.00 -24.88 18.83
N VAL A 156 17.21 -25.11 17.53
CA VAL A 156 17.79 -26.36 17.02
C VAL A 156 19.28 -26.15 16.73
N VAL A 157 20.13 -26.76 17.55
CA VAL A 157 21.58 -26.71 17.39
C VAL A 157 22.04 -27.94 16.63
N THR A 158 22.69 -27.74 15.48
CA THR A 158 23.23 -28.84 14.66
C THR A 158 24.74 -28.91 14.83
N ARG A 159 25.25 -30.09 15.26
CA ARG A 159 26.69 -30.41 15.30
C ARG A 159 26.96 -31.62 14.40
N GLY A 160 27.60 -31.38 13.27
CA GLY A 160 27.76 -32.40 12.24
C GLY A 160 26.43 -32.87 11.69
N ARG A 161 26.08 -34.16 11.84
CA ARG A 161 24.79 -34.74 11.40
C ARG A 161 23.74 -34.83 12.52
N VAL A 162 24.05 -34.38 13.73
CA VAL A 162 23.17 -34.49 14.89
C VAL A 162 22.52 -33.15 15.17
N ALA A 163 21.21 -33.10 15.10
CA ALA A 163 20.38 -31.95 15.50
C ALA A 163 19.87 -32.18 16.93
N ARG A 164 20.06 -31.20 17.81
CA ARG A 164 19.58 -31.21 19.19
C ARG A 164 18.71 -29.99 19.44
N ARG A 165 17.57 -30.18 20.08
CA ARG A 165 16.71 -29.11 20.59
C ARG A 165 17.23 -28.67 21.94
N VAL A 166 17.29 -27.36 22.15
CA VAL A 166 17.64 -26.73 23.42
C VAL A 166 16.59 -25.63 23.71
N ASP A 167 16.14 -25.54 24.95
CA ASP A 167 15.21 -24.51 25.33
C ASP A 167 15.86 -23.13 25.13
N ALA A 168 15.18 -22.24 24.45
CA ALA A 168 15.67 -20.90 24.17
C ALA A 168 15.26 -19.94 25.28
N THR A 169 16.17 -19.03 25.65
CA THR A 169 15.81 -17.88 26.48
C THR A 169 15.07 -16.86 25.64
N TYR A 170 13.89 -16.46 26.09
CA TYR A 170 13.11 -15.44 25.37
C TYR A 170 12.42 -14.47 26.33
N VAL A 171 12.06 -13.30 25.81
CA VAL A 171 11.30 -12.27 26.51
C VAL A 171 10.17 -11.76 25.62
N ILE A 172 8.96 -11.72 26.15
CA ILE A 172 7.81 -11.12 25.50
C ILE A 172 7.58 -9.72 26.09
N ASN A 173 7.46 -8.73 25.21
CA ASN A 173 7.09 -7.38 25.56
C ASN A 173 5.94 -6.92 24.65
N GLY A 174 4.72 -6.94 25.18
CA GLY A 174 3.53 -6.61 24.40
C GLY A 174 3.36 -7.54 23.20
N THR A 175 3.43 -6.97 22.01
CA THR A 175 3.23 -7.68 20.75
C THR A 175 4.52 -8.13 20.07
N VAL A 176 5.65 -8.10 20.75
CA VAL A 176 6.93 -8.60 20.22
C VAL A 176 7.63 -9.57 21.19
N MET A 177 8.37 -10.52 20.64
CA MET A 177 9.15 -11.51 21.39
C MET A 177 10.60 -11.52 20.89
N LYS A 178 11.55 -11.36 21.80
CA LYS A 178 12.98 -11.52 21.54
C LYS A 178 13.42 -12.93 21.97
N VAL A 179 14.05 -13.67 21.06
CA VAL A 179 14.57 -15.02 21.28
C VAL A 179 16.10 -14.98 21.16
N LEU A 180 16.82 -15.32 22.23
CA LEU A 180 18.28 -15.41 22.21
C LEU A 180 18.73 -16.68 21.49
N LEU A 181 19.69 -16.55 20.59
CA LEU A 181 20.27 -17.68 19.89
C LEU A 181 21.34 -18.35 20.78
N PRO A 182 21.47 -19.71 20.76
CA PRO A 182 22.49 -20.42 21.53
C PRO A 182 23.93 -20.10 21.11
N ALA A 183 24.09 -19.58 19.90
CA ALA A 183 25.34 -19.08 19.35
C ALA A 183 25.04 -17.99 18.33
N PRO A 184 25.92 -16.99 18.16
CA PRO A 184 25.74 -15.95 17.17
C PRO A 184 25.63 -16.52 15.76
N LEU A 185 24.68 -15.98 14.98
CA LEU A 185 24.37 -16.38 13.60
C LEU A 185 25.16 -15.50 12.62
N ALA A 186 26.21 -16.02 12.06
CA ALA A 186 27.07 -15.30 11.11
C ALA A 186 26.34 -15.10 9.75
N SER A 187 26.84 -14.14 8.96
CA SER A 187 26.41 -13.92 7.57
C SER A 187 26.45 -15.22 6.76
N GLY A 188 25.42 -15.45 5.95
CA GLY A 188 25.25 -16.64 5.12
C GLY A 188 24.86 -17.92 5.88
N GLN A 189 24.68 -17.85 7.20
CA GLN A 189 24.24 -18.99 8.01
C GLN A 189 22.72 -18.95 8.26
N ARG A 190 22.20 -20.06 8.82
CA ARG A 190 20.79 -20.18 9.19
C ARG A 190 20.62 -20.63 10.64
N ALA A 191 19.63 -20.08 11.29
CA ALA A 191 19.14 -20.52 12.61
C ALA A 191 17.77 -21.20 12.46
N VAL A 192 17.50 -22.15 13.36
CA VAL A 192 16.20 -22.82 13.40
C VAL A 192 15.61 -22.65 14.80
N VAL A 193 14.38 -22.13 14.86
CA VAL A 193 13.60 -21.97 16.10
C VAL A 193 12.30 -22.74 15.94
N GLU A 194 11.90 -23.48 16.97
CA GLU A 194 10.60 -24.16 17.05
C GLU A 194 9.77 -23.52 18.14
N ILE A 195 8.51 -23.17 17.81
CA ILE A 195 7.58 -22.49 18.73
C ILE A 195 6.25 -23.24 18.72
N ASP A 196 5.69 -23.47 19.93
CA ASP A 196 4.33 -23.98 20.10
C ASP A 196 3.47 -22.92 20.79
N TRP A 197 2.24 -22.77 20.30
CA TRP A 197 1.29 -21.78 20.85
C TRP A 197 -0.15 -22.26 20.72
N HIS A 198 -1.02 -21.54 21.41
CA HIS A 198 -2.45 -21.57 21.15
C HIS A 198 -3.08 -20.20 21.44
N PHE A 199 -4.22 -19.92 20.84
CA PHE A 199 -5.06 -18.76 21.13
C PHE A 199 -6.52 -19.04 20.74
N ILE A 200 -7.45 -18.22 21.28
CA ILE A 200 -8.87 -18.28 20.93
C ILE A 200 -9.12 -17.29 19.79
N VAL A 201 -9.79 -17.76 18.72
CA VAL A 201 -10.21 -16.87 17.61
C VAL A 201 -11.33 -15.96 18.10
N PRO A 202 -11.20 -14.62 18.04
CA PRO A 202 -12.21 -13.70 18.53
C PRO A 202 -13.51 -13.81 17.73
N GLU A 203 -14.63 -13.62 18.40
CA GLU A 203 -15.92 -13.46 17.74
C GLU A 203 -16.10 -12.02 17.29
N ASN A 204 -16.48 -11.83 16.04
CA ASN A 204 -16.46 -10.55 15.33
C ASN A 204 -15.05 -9.92 15.31
N SER A 205 -14.75 -9.20 14.27
CA SER A 205 -13.44 -8.58 14.15
C SER A 205 -13.21 -7.50 15.22
N ARG A 206 -12.25 -7.71 16.12
CA ARG A 206 -11.90 -6.77 17.20
C ARG A 206 -10.81 -5.79 16.76
N ASN A 207 -9.85 -6.29 16.04
CA ASN A 207 -8.68 -5.55 15.54
C ASN A 207 -8.65 -5.44 13.99
N GLY A 208 -9.69 -5.91 13.30
CA GLY A 208 -9.79 -5.87 11.85
C GLY A 208 -9.04 -6.98 11.10
N ARG A 209 -8.39 -7.93 11.79
CA ARG A 209 -7.42 -8.82 11.15
C ARG A 209 -7.89 -10.28 10.98
N GLY A 210 -8.51 -10.83 11.97
CA GLY A 210 -9.03 -12.20 11.94
C GLY A 210 -10.16 -12.35 12.92
N ALA A 211 -11.13 -13.23 12.62
CA ALA A 211 -12.29 -13.43 13.50
C ALA A 211 -13.09 -14.67 13.12
N ARG A 212 -14.06 -15.01 13.96
CA ARG A 212 -15.13 -15.94 13.64
C ARG A 212 -16.48 -15.27 13.64
N GLU A 213 -17.38 -15.77 12.84
CA GLU A 213 -18.77 -15.30 12.76
C GLU A 213 -19.72 -16.50 12.65
N LEU A 214 -20.83 -16.47 13.41
CA LEU A 214 -21.90 -17.45 13.27
C LEU A 214 -22.86 -17.00 12.16
N VAL A 215 -22.99 -17.81 11.13
CA VAL A 215 -23.96 -17.65 10.05
C VAL A 215 -25.01 -18.75 10.11
N GLN A 216 -25.99 -18.74 9.21
CA GLN A 216 -27.11 -19.69 9.23
C GLN A 216 -26.66 -21.15 9.33
N ASP A 217 -25.60 -21.54 8.62
CA ASP A 217 -25.18 -22.94 8.49
C ASP A 217 -23.97 -23.30 9.38
N GLY A 218 -23.52 -22.41 10.24
CA GLY A 218 -22.43 -22.69 11.16
C GLY A 218 -21.40 -21.57 11.27
N TRP A 219 -20.31 -21.86 11.94
CA TRP A 219 -19.23 -20.87 12.12
C TRP A 219 -18.37 -20.72 10.87
N MET A 220 -18.06 -19.47 10.53
CA MET A 220 -16.98 -19.11 9.63
C MET A 220 -15.78 -18.61 10.43
N TYR A 221 -14.59 -18.95 9.96
CA TYR A 221 -13.31 -18.54 10.55
C TYR A 221 -12.47 -17.88 9.46
N GLU A 222 -12.07 -16.65 9.70
CA GLU A 222 -11.01 -15.93 8.98
C GLU A 222 -9.80 -15.86 9.92
N VAL A 223 -8.70 -16.48 9.52
CA VAL A 223 -7.55 -16.69 10.39
C VAL A 223 -6.31 -16.08 9.77
N ALA A 224 -5.82 -15.05 10.43
CA ALA A 224 -4.68 -14.26 10.01
C ALA A 224 -3.87 -13.77 11.22
N GLN A 225 -2.61 -13.43 11.02
CA GLN A 225 -1.68 -13.07 12.10
C GLN A 225 -1.70 -14.09 13.24
N TRP A 226 -1.72 -15.37 12.89
CA TRP A 226 -2.12 -16.49 13.74
C TRP A 226 -0.97 -17.36 14.22
N PHE A 227 0.26 -17.03 13.85
CA PHE A 227 1.50 -17.69 14.26
C PHE A 227 2.57 -16.62 14.56
N PRO A 228 3.55 -16.89 15.43
CA PRO A 228 4.67 -15.97 15.67
C PRO A 228 5.47 -15.73 14.38
N ARG A 229 5.61 -14.49 13.93
CA ARG A 229 6.25 -14.13 12.67
C ARG A 229 7.58 -13.44 12.90
N ALA A 230 8.67 -13.94 12.30
CA ALA A 230 9.99 -13.32 12.41
C ALA A 230 9.99 -11.90 11.86
N SER A 231 10.43 -10.93 12.66
CA SER A 231 10.56 -9.53 12.27
C SER A 231 11.60 -9.35 11.16
N VAL A 232 11.44 -8.31 10.37
CA VAL A 232 12.44 -7.92 9.37
C VAL A 232 13.68 -7.35 10.06
N TYR A 233 14.83 -7.69 9.53
CA TYR A 233 16.11 -7.02 9.75
C TYR A 233 16.62 -6.52 8.42
N ASP A 234 16.70 -5.20 8.23
CA ASP A 234 17.05 -4.57 6.97
C ASP A 234 18.25 -3.62 7.05
N ASP A 235 18.67 -3.11 5.88
CA ASP A 235 19.82 -2.22 5.73
C ASP A 235 19.54 -0.76 6.13
N GLN A 236 18.29 -0.41 6.43
CA GLN A 236 17.89 0.97 6.74
C GLN A 236 17.69 1.18 8.25
N ASN A 237 16.97 0.27 8.90
CA ASN A 237 16.50 0.43 10.27
C ASN A 237 17.02 -0.67 11.22
N GLY A 238 17.70 -1.70 10.69
CA GLY A 238 18.00 -2.88 11.48
C GLY A 238 16.74 -3.69 11.79
N TRP A 239 16.55 -4.11 13.06
CA TRP A 239 15.37 -4.84 13.47
C TRP A 239 14.12 -3.96 13.53
N GLN A 240 13.06 -4.38 12.84
CA GLN A 240 11.73 -3.82 13.02
C GLN A 240 11.07 -4.45 14.27
N THR A 241 10.91 -3.66 15.31
CA THR A 241 10.39 -4.10 16.62
C THR A 241 9.27 -3.24 17.15
N ASP A 242 8.63 -2.44 16.28
CA ASP A 242 7.50 -1.62 16.64
C ASP A 242 6.34 -2.49 17.11
N GLN A 243 5.67 -2.05 18.20
CA GLN A 243 4.48 -2.72 18.70
C GLN A 243 3.35 -2.67 17.67
N PHE A 244 2.47 -3.65 17.69
CA PHE A 244 1.27 -3.62 16.90
C PHE A 244 0.16 -2.83 17.61
N PHE A 245 -0.17 -1.66 17.08
CA PHE A 245 -1.25 -0.80 17.61
C PHE A 245 -2.55 -0.92 16.82
N GLY A 246 -2.53 -1.57 15.67
CA GLY A 246 -3.69 -1.85 14.83
C GLY A 246 -3.85 -0.95 13.61
N GLN A 247 -3.12 0.16 13.49
CA GLN A 247 -3.10 1.01 12.27
C GLN A 247 -1.99 0.60 11.32
N GLY A 248 -0.74 0.56 11.79
CA GLY A 248 0.38 0.04 11.04
C GLY A 248 0.28 -1.49 10.91
N GLU A 249 0.33 -2.00 9.67
CA GLU A 249 -0.02 -3.40 9.42
C GLU A 249 1.14 -4.36 9.55
N PHE A 250 1.89 -4.63 8.49
CA PHE A 250 2.90 -5.68 8.48
C PHE A 250 4.25 -5.20 7.95
N TYR A 251 5.30 -5.83 8.40
CA TYR A 251 6.60 -5.80 7.73
C TYR A 251 7.29 -7.12 7.98
N LEU A 252 7.31 -7.99 6.97
CA LEU A 252 7.66 -9.41 7.10
C LEU A 252 8.60 -9.85 5.98
N ASN A 253 9.43 -10.84 6.27
CA ASN A 253 10.38 -11.41 5.33
C ASN A 253 9.70 -12.38 4.37
N PHE A 254 10.18 -12.45 3.13
CA PHE A 254 9.79 -13.48 2.18
C PHE A 254 10.41 -14.84 2.55
N GLY A 255 9.69 -15.92 2.23
CA GLY A 255 10.15 -17.28 2.38
C GLY A 255 9.19 -18.30 1.82
N SER A 256 9.46 -19.58 2.07
CA SER A 256 8.57 -20.69 1.76
C SER A 256 7.75 -21.09 2.97
N TYR A 257 6.53 -21.56 2.72
CA TYR A 257 5.58 -21.99 3.74
C TYR A 257 5.06 -23.37 3.41
N ASP A 258 5.33 -24.35 4.28
CA ASP A 258 4.71 -25.67 4.28
C ASP A 258 3.73 -25.73 5.45
N VAL A 259 2.43 -25.75 5.17
CA VAL A 259 1.40 -25.60 6.21
C VAL A 259 0.40 -26.77 6.18
N GLU A 260 0.23 -27.41 7.33
CA GLU A 260 -0.78 -28.45 7.56
C GLU A 260 -1.87 -27.93 8.50
N LEU A 261 -3.11 -27.80 8.01
CA LEU A 261 -4.25 -27.30 8.76
C LEU A 261 -5.28 -28.42 8.98
N THR A 262 -5.54 -28.75 10.23
CA THR A 262 -6.51 -29.77 10.63
C THR A 262 -7.79 -29.10 11.10
N VAL A 263 -8.88 -29.34 10.38
CA VAL A 263 -10.21 -28.75 10.64
C VAL A 263 -11.28 -29.84 10.58
N PRO A 264 -12.51 -29.58 11.06
CA PRO A 264 -13.61 -30.53 10.92
C PRO A 264 -13.80 -30.98 9.48
N ARG A 265 -14.14 -32.28 9.30
CA ARG A 265 -14.25 -32.93 7.98
C ARG A 265 -15.26 -32.27 7.04
N ASP A 266 -16.30 -31.67 7.60
CA ASP A 266 -17.36 -31.00 6.86
C ASP A 266 -17.02 -29.55 6.47
N HIS A 267 -15.86 -29.03 6.87
CA HIS A 267 -15.39 -27.71 6.47
C HIS A 267 -14.80 -27.73 5.05
N ILE A 268 -15.03 -26.64 4.31
CA ILE A 268 -14.22 -26.22 3.17
C ILE A 268 -13.18 -25.26 3.70
N LEU A 269 -11.94 -25.43 3.26
CA LEU A 269 -10.81 -24.59 3.67
C LEU A 269 -10.11 -24.01 2.45
N THR A 270 -9.76 -22.74 2.52
CA THR A 270 -8.85 -22.07 1.59
C THR A 270 -7.74 -21.39 2.36
N ALA A 271 -6.57 -21.24 1.75
CA ALA A 271 -5.41 -20.65 2.38
C ALA A 271 -4.46 -20.04 1.35
N THR A 272 -3.47 -19.25 1.78
CA THR A 272 -2.29 -18.89 1.00
C THR A 272 -1.65 -20.13 0.38
N GLY A 273 -1.15 -20.03 -0.85
CA GLY A 273 -0.42 -21.13 -1.52
C GLY A 273 -1.34 -22.17 -2.20
N THR A 274 -0.71 -23.19 -2.72
CA THR A 274 -1.33 -24.27 -3.49
C THR A 274 -1.71 -25.44 -2.59
N LEU A 275 -2.91 -26.00 -2.78
CA LEU A 275 -3.38 -27.21 -2.08
C LEU A 275 -2.65 -28.44 -2.62
N LEU A 276 -1.91 -29.15 -1.76
CA LEU A 276 -1.07 -30.29 -2.15
C LEU A 276 -1.80 -31.65 -2.12
N ASN A 277 -2.89 -31.78 -1.34
CA ASN A 277 -3.59 -33.05 -1.14
C ASN A 277 -5.09 -33.03 -1.49
N PRO A 278 -5.48 -32.52 -2.68
CA PRO A 278 -6.89 -32.37 -3.05
C PRO A 278 -7.64 -33.71 -3.09
N LEU A 279 -6.96 -34.84 -3.33
CA LEU A 279 -7.58 -36.16 -3.31
C LEU A 279 -8.07 -36.58 -1.92
N ALA A 280 -7.45 -36.09 -0.87
CA ALA A 280 -7.80 -36.42 0.51
C ALA A 280 -8.91 -35.52 1.09
N VAL A 281 -9.01 -34.27 0.61
CA VAL A 281 -9.84 -33.24 1.25
C VAL A 281 -11.00 -32.73 0.38
N LEU A 282 -11.00 -33.04 -0.93
CA LEU A 282 -12.08 -32.68 -1.86
C LEU A 282 -12.76 -33.93 -2.43
N THR A 283 -14.07 -33.87 -2.61
CA THR A 283 -14.82 -34.95 -3.28
C THR A 283 -14.45 -35.03 -4.77
N PRO A 284 -14.70 -36.18 -5.46
CA PRO A 284 -14.49 -36.27 -6.89
C PRO A 284 -15.24 -35.21 -7.69
N VAL A 285 -16.47 -34.86 -7.27
CA VAL A 285 -17.31 -33.85 -7.94
C VAL A 285 -16.67 -32.47 -7.81
N GLN A 286 -16.21 -32.10 -6.62
CA GLN A 286 -15.52 -30.79 -6.41
C GLN A 286 -14.25 -30.67 -7.26
N ARG A 287 -13.43 -31.71 -7.32
CA ARG A 287 -12.21 -31.71 -8.17
C ARG A 287 -12.55 -31.61 -9.67
N GLN A 288 -13.59 -32.29 -10.13
CA GLN A 288 -14.04 -32.21 -11.52
C GLN A 288 -14.53 -30.78 -11.86
N ARG A 289 -15.35 -30.18 -10.97
CA ARG A 289 -15.84 -28.81 -11.14
C ARG A 289 -14.68 -27.81 -11.13
N LEU A 290 -13.69 -27.98 -10.23
CA LEU A 290 -12.50 -27.14 -10.17
C LEU A 290 -11.70 -27.23 -11.48
N ALA A 291 -11.44 -28.43 -11.99
CA ALA A 291 -10.77 -28.61 -13.27
C ALA A 291 -11.52 -27.92 -14.44
N ARG A 292 -12.86 -27.93 -14.41
CA ARG A 292 -13.68 -27.20 -15.38
C ARG A 292 -13.56 -25.67 -15.20
N ALA A 293 -13.57 -25.19 -13.96
CA ALA A 293 -13.45 -23.77 -13.63
C ALA A 293 -12.15 -23.15 -14.20
N LEU A 294 -11.05 -23.90 -14.14
CA LEU A 294 -9.74 -23.43 -14.66
C LEU A 294 -9.69 -23.23 -16.19
N THR A 295 -10.69 -23.75 -16.90
CA THR A 295 -10.84 -23.54 -18.35
C THR A 295 -11.98 -22.57 -18.70
N SER A 296 -12.65 -22.00 -17.69
CA SER A 296 -13.78 -21.08 -17.84
C SER A 296 -13.39 -19.67 -17.35
N GLU A 297 -13.70 -18.66 -18.15
CA GLU A 297 -13.58 -17.25 -17.73
C GLU A 297 -14.79 -16.79 -16.89
N THR A 298 -15.89 -17.55 -16.92
CA THR A 298 -17.07 -17.32 -16.08
C THR A 298 -17.03 -18.24 -14.86
N PRO A 299 -17.45 -17.75 -13.66
CA PRO A 299 -17.42 -18.53 -12.46
C PRO A 299 -18.21 -19.85 -12.58
N VAL A 300 -17.65 -20.92 -12.04
CA VAL A 300 -18.25 -22.25 -11.94
C VAL A 300 -18.39 -22.57 -10.46
N PHE A 301 -19.58 -22.95 -10.00
CA PHE A 301 -19.78 -23.39 -8.63
C PHE A 301 -19.08 -24.73 -8.37
N ILE A 302 -18.13 -24.70 -7.44
CA ILE A 302 -17.46 -25.89 -6.91
C ILE A 302 -18.33 -26.50 -5.80
N VAL A 303 -18.90 -25.64 -4.95
CA VAL A 303 -19.94 -25.95 -3.96
C VAL A 303 -21.07 -24.95 -4.17
N GLY A 304 -22.25 -25.45 -4.60
CA GLY A 304 -23.40 -24.60 -4.86
C GLY A 304 -24.15 -24.22 -3.57
N LYS A 305 -25.10 -23.29 -3.69
CA LYS A 305 -25.94 -22.81 -2.58
C LYS A 305 -26.63 -23.94 -1.82
N GLU A 306 -27.25 -24.89 -2.52
CA GLU A 306 -27.97 -25.99 -1.92
C GLU A 306 -27.06 -27.11 -1.38
N GLU A 307 -25.78 -27.06 -1.77
CA GLU A 307 -24.75 -28.01 -1.34
C GLU A 307 -23.98 -27.50 -0.10
N ALA A 308 -24.01 -26.20 0.16
CA ALA A 308 -23.40 -25.62 1.35
C ALA A 308 -24.03 -26.25 2.61
N ALA A 309 -23.20 -26.61 3.58
CA ALA A 309 -23.60 -27.31 4.81
C ALA A 309 -24.32 -28.66 4.65
N THR A 310 -24.43 -29.19 3.43
CA THR A 310 -25.04 -30.52 3.21
C THR A 310 -23.98 -31.61 3.40
N PRO A 311 -24.12 -32.52 4.40
CA PRO A 311 -23.06 -33.49 4.75
C PRO A 311 -22.62 -34.37 3.58
N GLY A 312 -23.56 -34.83 2.74
CA GLY A 312 -23.28 -35.67 1.56
C GLY A 312 -22.43 -35.03 0.48
N THR A 313 -22.19 -33.72 0.55
CA THR A 313 -21.35 -32.98 -0.39
C THR A 313 -19.89 -32.79 0.11
N ARG A 314 -19.55 -33.43 1.21
CA ARG A 314 -18.23 -33.44 1.82
C ARG A 314 -17.61 -34.84 1.76
N PRO A 315 -16.27 -34.96 1.94
CA PRO A 315 -15.65 -36.28 2.06
C PRO A 315 -16.28 -37.11 3.18
N ALA A 316 -16.62 -38.37 2.88
CA ALA A 316 -17.30 -39.27 3.82
C ALA A 316 -16.44 -39.55 5.07
N GLY A 317 -17.12 -39.83 6.20
CA GLY A 317 -16.52 -40.19 7.49
C GLY A 317 -16.76 -39.12 8.57
N ALA A 318 -16.20 -39.36 9.75
CA ALA A 318 -16.30 -38.52 10.93
C ALA A 318 -14.92 -37.92 11.28
N GLY A 319 -14.87 -36.99 12.25
CA GLY A 319 -13.64 -36.37 12.75
C GLY A 319 -13.11 -35.25 11.85
N ASN A 320 -11.79 -35.09 11.81
CA ASN A 320 -11.13 -34.01 11.14
C ASN A 320 -10.44 -34.41 9.83
N LEU A 321 -10.11 -33.44 8.98
CA LEU A 321 -9.25 -33.59 7.81
C LEU A 321 -8.08 -32.64 7.92
N THR A 322 -6.90 -33.06 7.47
CA THR A 322 -5.71 -32.23 7.37
C THR A 322 -5.53 -31.77 5.92
N TRP A 323 -5.59 -30.47 5.71
CA TRP A 323 -5.32 -29.79 4.46
C TRP A 323 -3.86 -29.39 4.41
N LYS A 324 -3.17 -29.62 3.31
CA LYS A 324 -1.73 -29.32 3.16
C LYS A 324 -1.54 -28.31 2.06
N PHE A 325 -0.86 -27.24 2.40
CA PHE A 325 -0.54 -26.13 1.48
C PHE A 325 0.94 -25.89 1.38
N HIS A 326 1.35 -25.40 0.22
CA HIS A 326 2.69 -24.89 -0.02
C HIS A 326 2.62 -23.54 -0.72
N ALA A 327 3.45 -22.60 -0.26
CA ALA A 327 3.62 -21.29 -0.89
C ALA A 327 5.10 -20.91 -0.94
N ASP A 328 5.56 -20.42 -2.08
CA ASP A 328 6.90 -19.89 -2.26
C ASP A 328 6.87 -18.37 -2.39
N SER A 329 7.92 -17.73 -1.88
CA SER A 329 8.15 -16.29 -2.01
C SER A 329 6.95 -15.46 -1.52
N VAL A 330 6.36 -15.86 -0.39
CA VAL A 330 5.33 -15.09 0.31
C VAL A 330 5.88 -14.61 1.65
N ARG A 331 5.29 -13.55 2.18
CA ARG A 331 5.74 -12.94 3.44
C ARG A 331 4.82 -13.24 4.62
N ASP A 332 3.64 -13.78 4.36
CA ASP A 332 2.65 -14.18 5.37
C ASP A 332 1.81 -15.35 4.86
N PHE A 333 0.97 -15.90 5.75
CA PHE A 333 0.08 -17.00 5.43
C PHE A 333 -1.26 -16.83 6.18
N ALA A 334 -2.35 -16.71 5.44
CA ALA A 334 -3.70 -16.65 5.99
C ALA A 334 -4.56 -17.79 5.46
N TRP A 335 -5.65 -18.10 6.16
CA TRP A 335 -6.60 -19.13 5.78
C TRP A 335 -7.99 -18.84 6.30
N ALA A 336 -8.98 -19.46 5.65
CA ALA A 336 -10.36 -19.40 6.08
C ALA A 336 -11.01 -20.79 6.01
N SER A 337 -11.95 -21.06 6.93
CA SER A 337 -12.58 -22.37 7.04
C SER A 337 -14.02 -22.27 7.52
N SER A 338 -14.93 -22.98 6.84
CA SER A 338 -16.33 -23.07 7.25
C SER A 338 -17.02 -24.28 6.60
N ARG A 339 -18.01 -24.83 7.29
CA ARG A 339 -18.98 -25.74 6.67
C ARG A 339 -20.02 -25.01 5.80
N ALA A 340 -20.20 -23.70 6.04
CA ALA A 340 -21.22 -22.86 5.43
C ALA A 340 -20.84 -22.30 4.04
N TYR A 341 -19.62 -22.52 3.55
CA TYR A 341 -19.18 -21.90 2.32
C TYR A 341 -19.86 -22.47 1.07
N VAL A 342 -20.48 -21.57 0.30
CA VAL A 342 -20.61 -21.62 -1.15
C VAL A 342 -19.24 -21.30 -1.72
N TRP A 343 -18.86 -21.94 -2.81
CA TRP A 343 -17.56 -21.74 -3.43
C TRP A 343 -17.71 -21.71 -4.95
N ASP A 344 -17.34 -20.62 -5.58
CA ASP A 344 -17.17 -20.53 -7.02
C ASP A 344 -15.72 -20.23 -7.42
N ALA A 345 -15.37 -20.55 -8.66
CA ALA A 345 -14.04 -20.33 -9.19
C ALA A 345 -14.06 -20.11 -10.71
N ALA A 346 -13.03 -19.44 -11.22
CA ALA A 346 -12.77 -19.23 -12.65
C ALA A 346 -11.26 -19.30 -12.94
N GLY A 347 -10.89 -19.48 -14.21
CA GLY A 347 -9.52 -19.38 -14.68
C GLY A 347 -9.27 -18.05 -15.35
N PHE A 348 -8.18 -17.37 -14.99
CA PHE A 348 -7.73 -16.15 -15.63
C PHE A 348 -6.40 -16.36 -16.36
N ARG A 349 -6.24 -15.74 -17.52
CA ARG A 349 -4.99 -15.72 -18.29
C ARG A 349 -4.73 -14.32 -18.84
N TYR A 350 -3.49 -13.85 -18.74
CA TYR A 350 -3.07 -12.58 -19.34
C TYR A 350 -3.00 -12.64 -20.87
N ARG A 351 -2.78 -13.84 -21.43
CA ARG A 351 -2.67 -14.10 -22.88
C ARG A 351 -3.14 -15.51 -23.21
N PRO A 352 -3.66 -15.76 -24.41
CA PRO A 352 -4.03 -17.10 -24.85
C PRO A 352 -2.87 -18.10 -24.69
N GLY A 353 -3.15 -19.28 -24.13
CA GLY A 353 -2.13 -20.29 -23.85
C GLY A 353 -1.18 -19.99 -22.69
N GLY A 354 -1.31 -18.83 -22.04
CA GLY A 354 -0.51 -18.47 -20.88
C GLY A 354 -0.89 -19.25 -19.61
N ARG A 355 -0.10 -19.05 -18.55
CA ARG A 355 -0.36 -19.63 -17.24
C ARG A 355 -1.76 -19.24 -16.75
N VAL A 356 -2.45 -20.20 -16.14
CA VAL A 356 -3.73 -19.96 -15.47
C VAL A 356 -3.46 -19.40 -14.08
N VAL A 357 -4.18 -18.35 -13.72
CA VAL A 357 -4.36 -17.91 -12.35
C VAL A 357 -5.74 -18.38 -11.91
N GLU A 358 -5.83 -19.13 -10.83
CA GLU A 358 -7.09 -19.58 -10.25
C GLU A 358 -7.74 -18.44 -9.47
N LEU A 359 -8.96 -18.06 -9.82
CA LEU A 359 -9.74 -17.05 -9.10
C LEU A 359 -10.83 -17.77 -8.31
N HIS A 360 -10.93 -17.49 -7.01
CA HIS A 360 -11.89 -18.13 -6.12
C HIS A 360 -12.65 -17.12 -5.30
N SER A 361 -13.95 -17.41 -5.05
CA SER A 361 -14.76 -16.70 -4.07
C SER A 361 -15.44 -17.71 -3.15
N LEU A 362 -15.32 -17.48 -1.84
CA LEU A 362 -15.93 -18.29 -0.79
C LEU A 362 -16.81 -17.40 0.10
N TYR A 363 -18.07 -17.76 0.27
CA TYR A 363 -19.04 -16.93 0.98
C TYR A 363 -20.20 -17.78 1.51
N PRO A 364 -20.91 -17.34 2.57
CA PRO A 364 -22.11 -18.04 3.04
C PRO A 364 -23.28 -17.81 2.08
N ARG A 365 -24.29 -18.67 2.14
CA ARG A 365 -25.48 -18.55 1.28
C ARG A 365 -26.22 -17.21 1.44
N GLU A 366 -26.12 -16.57 2.61
CA GLU A 366 -26.70 -15.27 2.90
C GLU A 366 -26.02 -14.12 2.13
N ALA A 367 -24.87 -14.35 1.57
CA ALA A 367 -24.17 -13.37 0.73
C ALA A 367 -24.67 -13.38 -0.73
N MET A 368 -25.50 -14.38 -1.11
CA MET A 368 -26.12 -14.41 -2.43
C MET A 368 -27.41 -13.59 -2.48
N PRO A 369 -27.77 -13.04 -3.64
CA PRO A 369 -27.11 -13.16 -4.94
C PRO A 369 -26.04 -12.08 -5.23
N LEU A 370 -25.54 -11.40 -4.22
CA LEU A 370 -24.56 -10.32 -4.43
C LEU A 370 -23.17 -10.89 -4.80
N TRP A 371 -22.64 -11.79 -3.98
CA TRP A 371 -21.26 -12.30 -4.13
C TRP A 371 -21.03 -13.08 -5.42
N ASP A 372 -21.92 -13.99 -5.78
CA ASP A 372 -21.84 -14.78 -7.00
C ASP A 372 -21.97 -13.95 -8.29
N SER A 373 -22.57 -12.75 -8.16
CA SER A 373 -22.70 -11.84 -9.31
C SER A 373 -21.48 -11.00 -9.58
N VAL A 374 -20.66 -10.65 -8.56
CA VAL A 374 -19.59 -9.65 -8.74
C VAL A 374 -18.20 -10.07 -8.25
N SER A 375 -18.07 -10.90 -7.20
CA SER A 375 -16.79 -11.12 -6.51
C SER A 375 -15.69 -11.67 -7.43
N THR A 376 -15.85 -12.85 -8.01
CA THR A 376 -14.82 -13.46 -8.91
C THR A 376 -14.53 -12.59 -10.15
N ARG A 377 -15.54 -11.85 -10.62
CA ARG A 377 -15.37 -10.89 -11.74
C ARG A 377 -14.52 -9.69 -11.33
N ALA A 378 -14.68 -9.18 -10.10
CA ALA A 378 -13.89 -8.10 -9.57
C ALA A 378 -12.42 -8.54 -9.37
N ILE A 379 -12.16 -9.78 -8.92
CA ILE A 379 -10.80 -10.35 -8.92
C ILE A 379 -10.21 -10.31 -10.33
N ALA A 380 -10.96 -10.78 -11.35
CA ALA A 380 -10.48 -10.77 -12.74
C ALA A 380 -10.18 -9.36 -13.25
N GLN A 381 -10.97 -8.35 -12.85
CA GLN A 381 -10.71 -6.95 -13.22
C GLN A 381 -9.42 -6.44 -12.57
N THR A 382 -9.19 -6.76 -11.29
CA THR A 382 -7.93 -6.44 -10.60
C THR A 382 -6.73 -7.03 -11.34
N MET A 383 -6.81 -8.33 -11.73
CA MET A 383 -5.74 -8.97 -12.50
C MET A 383 -5.41 -8.21 -13.78
N ARG A 384 -6.42 -7.77 -14.54
CA ARG A 384 -6.20 -7.04 -15.79
C ARG A 384 -5.49 -5.71 -15.58
N THR A 385 -6.03 -4.88 -14.71
CA THR A 385 -5.53 -3.51 -14.51
C THR A 385 -4.17 -3.49 -13.84
N TYR A 386 -4.01 -4.18 -12.73
CA TYR A 386 -2.75 -4.21 -11.99
C TYR A 386 -1.66 -4.96 -12.77
N GLY A 387 -2.04 -6.04 -13.48
CA GLY A 387 -1.12 -6.76 -14.34
C GLY A 387 -0.54 -5.91 -15.48
N ARG A 388 -1.33 -4.99 -16.01
CA ARG A 388 -0.90 -4.05 -17.04
C ARG A 388 -0.09 -2.88 -16.49
N MET A 389 -0.50 -2.28 -15.37
CA MET A 389 0.13 -1.07 -14.83
C MET A 389 1.39 -1.36 -14.01
N ALA A 390 1.48 -2.53 -13.37
CA ALA A 390 2.63 -2.94 -12.58
C ALA A 390 3.39 -4.13 -13.21
N PHE A 391 2.87 -5.35 -13.05
CA PHE A 391 3.40 -6.58 -13.65
C PHE A 391 2.37 -7.71 -13.57
N GLU A 392 2.46 -8.73 -14.48
CA GLU A 392 1.58 -9.90 -14.44
C GLU A 392 1.66 -10.61 -13.06
N TYR A 393 0.52 -10.93 -12.49
CA TYR A 393 0.41 -11.58 -11.18
C TYR A 393 1.21 -12.89 -11.12
N PRO A 394 2.20 -13.03 -10.24
CA PRO A 394 3.10 -14.19 -10.28
C PRO A 394 2.55 -15.43 -9.57
N TYR A 395 1.66 -15.26 -8.59
CA TYR A 395 1.13 -16.35 -7.80
C TYR A 395 0.10 -17.23 -8.56
N PRO A 396 -0.10 -18.49 -8.12
CA PRO A 396 -0.98 -19.43 -8.83
C PRO A 396 -2.47 -19.12 -8.69
N LYS A 397 -2.88 -18.43 -7.63
CA LYS A 397 -4.29 -18.14 -7.36
C LYS A 397 -4.49 -16.79 -6.68
N ALA A 398 -5.74 -16.30 -6.70
CA ALA A 398 -6.24 -15.21 -5.88
C ALA A 398 -7.63 -15.59 -5.34
N VAL A 399 -7.84 -15.40 -4.06
CA VAL A 399 -9.04 -15.81 -3.35
C VAL A 399 -9.66 -14.61 -2.65
N ASN A 400 -10.97 -14.45 -2.77
CA ASN A 400 -11.76 -13.54 -1.96
C ASN A 400 -12.68 -14.32 -1.05
N VAL A 401 -12.62 -14.08 0.25
CA VAL A 401 -13.40 -14.78 1.27
C VAL A 401 -14.33 -13.79 1.96
N HIS A 402 -15.60 -14.17 2.11
CA HIS A 402 -16.54 -13.42 2.92
C HIS A 402 -16.49 -13.86 4.38
N GLY A 403 -16.43 -12.87 5.27
CA GLY A 403 -16.54 -13.08 6.71
C GLY A 403 -16.72 -11.77 7.50
N PRO A 404 -16.42 -11.77 8.79
CA PRO A 404 -16.62 -10.62 9.66
C PRO A 404 -15.58 -9.50 9.46
N VAL A 405 -14.49 -9.78 8.78
CA VAL A 405 -13.49 -8.76 8.39
C VAL A 405 -13.97 -8.09 7.12
N PHE A 406 -14.17 -6.76 7.17
CA PHE A 406 -14.78 -6.04 6.05
C PHE A 406 -13.83 -5.90 4.85
N GLY A 407 -12.56 -5.65 5.10
CA GLY A 407 -11.50 -5.55 4.10
C GLY A 407 -10.16 -5.84 4.75
N MET A 408 -9.42 -6.81 4.23
CA MET A 408 -8.07 -7.17 4.69
C MET A 408 -7.39 -8.10 3.70
N GLU A 409 -6.16 -7.82 3.44
CA GLU A 409 -5.32 -8.54 2.49
C GLU A 409 -4.32 -9.49 3.15
N TYR A 410 -4.05 -10.58 2.45
CA TYR A 410 -2.93 -11.50 2.72
C TYR A 410 -2.45 -12.08 1.39
N PRO A 411 -1.23 -12.65 1.31
CA PRO A 411 -0.76 -13.24 0.06
C PRO A 411 -1.76 -14.27 -0.49
N MET A 412 -2.30 -14.03 -1.69
CA MET A 412 -3.26 -14.86 -2.40
C MET A 412 -4.66 -14.97 -1.76
N VAL A 413 -4.91 -14.39 -0.59
CA VAL A 413 -6.20 -14.48 0.14
C VAL A 413 -6.59 -13.10 0.65
N ALA A 414 -7.75 -12.63 0.23
CA ALA A 414 -8.36 -11.40 0.72
C ALA A 414 -9.61 -11.74 1.54
N PHE A 415 -9.86 -10.99 2.60
CA PHE A 415 -11.09 -11.03 3.39
C PHE A 415 -11.92 -9.80 3.08
N CYS A 416 -13.19 -9.99 2.70
CA CYS A 416 -14.09 -8.90 2.38
C CYS A 416 -15.45 -9.10 3.04
N GLY A 417 -16.09 -8.00 3.44
CA GLY A 417 -17.46 -7.99 3.92
C GLY A 417 -18.39 -7.40 2.86
N ALA A 418 -19.59 -7.74 2.86
CA ALA A 418 -20.81 -7.14 2.31
C ALA A 418 -21.89 -8.21 2.19
N ARG A 419 -23.08 -7.95 2.72
CA ARG A 419 -24.23 -8.86 2.58
C ARG A 419 -25.46 -8.13 2.07
N PRO A 420 -26.24 -8.77 1.18
CA PRO A 420 -27.57 -8.28 0.86
C PRO A 420 -28.51 -8.35 2.09
N ASN A 421 -29.67 -7.76 1.96
CA ASN A 421 -30.74 -7.93 2.94
C ASN A 421 -31.18 -9.43 3.04
N PRO A 422 -31.84 -9.84 4.14
CA PRO A 422 -32.30 -11.22 4.28
C PRO A 422 -33.19 -11.75 3.16
N ASP A 423 -33.90 -10.87 2.43
CA ASP A 423 -34.70 -11.20 1.26
C ASP A 423 -33.89 -11.33 -0.05
N GLY A 424 -32.57 -11.14 0.02
CA GLY A 424 -31.67 -11.15 -1.13
C GLY A 424 -31.57 -9.82 -1.88
N SER A 425 -32.34 -8.80 -1.51
CA SER A 425 -32.27 -7.48 -2.15
C SER A 425 -31.01 -6.72 -1.72
N TYR A 426 -30.45 -5.91 -2.63
CA TYR A 426 -29.33 -5.02 -2.33
C TYR A 426 -29.34 -3.77 -3.19
N THR A 427 -28.73 -2.71 -2.68
CA THR A 427 -28.61 -1.46 -3.41
C THR A 427 -27.44 -1.47 -4.38
N PRO A 428 -27.46 -0.66 -5.45
CA PRO A 428 -26.28 -0.47 -6.31
C PRO A 428 -25.05 0.01 -5.54
N GLN A 429 -25.23 0.75 -4.45
CA GLN A 429 -24.14 1.19 -3.57
C GLN A 429 -23.45 0.01 -2.87
N LEU A 430 -24.24 -0.94 -2.37
CA LEU A 430 -23.68 -2.14 -1.73
C LEU A 430 -22.91 -3.01 -2.74
N ALA A 431 -23.42 -3.17 -3.96
CA ALA A 431 -22.70 -3.89 -5.01
C ALA A 431 -21.37 -3.21 -5.36
N ARG A 432 -21.38 -1.87 -5.49
CA ARG A 432 -20.15 -1.09 -5.71
C ARG A 432 -19.18 -1.20 -4.53
N ALA A 433 -19.68 -1.19 -3.30
CA ALA A 433 -18.84 -1.38 -2.11
C ALA A 433 -18.10 -2.73 -2.15
N LEU A 434 -18.80 -3.83 -2.52
CA LEU A 434 -18.17 -5.13 -2.68
C LEU A 434 -17.15 -5.15 -3.83
N ILE A 435 -17.48 -4.54 -4.99
CA ILE A 435 -16.55 -4.43 -6.11
C ILE A 435 -15.29 -3.66 -5.68
N SER A 436 -15.47 -2.49 -5.07
CA SER A 436 -14.36 -1.63 -4.62
C SER A 436 -13.47 -2.34 -3.61
N VAL A 437 -14.04 -2.95 -2.56
CA VAL A 437 -13.25 -3.65 -1.55
C VAL A 437 -12.56 -4.88 -2.13
N THR A 438 -13.20 -5.64 -3.02
CA THR A 438 -12.56 -6.79 -3.67
C THR A 438 -11.39 -6.37 -4.55
N ILE A 439 -11.54 -5.29 -5.34
CA ILE A 439 -10.44 -4.74 -6.16
C ILE A 439 -9.28 -4.28 -5.26
N HIS A 440 -9.60 -3.63 -4.15
CA HIS A 440 -8.65 -3.10 -3.19
C HIS A 440 -7.86 -4.24 -2.52
N GLU A 441 -8.55 -5.17 -1.85
CA GLU A 441 -7.90 -6.23 -1.08
C GLU A 441 -7.12 -7.22 -1.97
N VAL A 442 -7.64 -7.54 -3.14
CA VAL A 442 -6.89 -8.36 -4.12
C VAL A 442 -5.72 -7.57 -4.70
N GLY A 443 -5.88 -6.26 -4.88
CA GLY A 443 -4.84 -5.34 -5.38
C GLY A 443 -3.61 -5.29 -4.47
N HIS A 444 -3.79 -5.38 -3.17
CA HIS A 444 -2.71 -5.47 -2.19
C HIS A 444 -1.73 -6.63 -2.44
N ASN A 445 -2.09 -7.64 -3.22
CA ASN A 445 -1.12 -8.65 -3.62
C ASN A 445 0.08 -8.06 -4.40
N TRP A 446 -0.07 -6.91 -5.08
CA TRP A 446 1.05 -6.18 -5.70
C TRP A 446 1.73 -5.25 -4.70
N PHE A 447 0.95 -4.46 -3.96
CA PHE A 447 1.38 -3.50 -2.96
C PHE A 447 0.53 -3.70 -1.70
N PRO A 448 1.08 -4.23 -0.59
CA PRO A 448 2.49 -4.46 -0.31
C PRO A 448 2.92 -5.94 -0.34
N MET A 449 2.07 -6.91 -0.73
CA MET A 449 2.41 -8.32 -0.57
C MET A 449 3.61 -8.77 -1.41
N ILE A 450 3.81 -8.17 -2.61
CA ILE A 450 4.96 -8.48 -3.48
C ILE A 450 5.99 -7.35 -3.47
N VAL A 451 5.57 -6.08 -3.56
CA VAL A 451 6.44 -4.91 -3.38
C VAL A 451 6.32 -4.50 -1.92
N ALA A 452 7.13 -5.10 -1.06
CA ALA A 452 6.90 -5.21 0.37
C ALA A 452 7.48 -4.03 1.16
N SER A 453 6.81 -2.88 1.16
CA SER A 453 7.15 -1.73 1.99
C SER A 453 6.94 -2.00 3.50
N ASP A 454 7.54 -1.19 4.35
CA ASP A 454 7.31 -1.20 5.81
C ASP A 454 6.01 -0.47 6.14
N GLU A 455 4.93 -1.22 6.30
CA GLU A 455 3.59 -0.71 6.60
C GLU A 455 3.45 -0.21 8.04
N ARG A 456 4.31 -0.65 8.96
CA ARG A 456 4.40 -0.06 10.31
C ARG A 456 4.74 1.42 10.24
N LYS A 457 5.50 1.83 9.21
CA LYS A 457 5.95 3.21 9.04
C LYS A 457 5.20 3.95 7.95
N TRP A 458 4.94 3.34 6.80
CA TRP A 458 4.55 4.05 5.60
C TRP A 458 3.23 3.55 5.01
N THR A 459 2.10 3.88 5.65
CA THR A 459 0.75 3.53 5.15
C THR A 459 0.52 3.97 3.70
N TRP A 460 1.08 5.10 3.26
CA TRP A 460 0.88 5.57 1.89
C TRP A 460 1.55 4.68 0.83
N MET A 461 2.62 3.93 1.17
CA MET A 461 3.28 3.00 0.23
C MET A 461 2.49 1.70 0.05
N ASP A 462 1.67 1.38 1.00
CA ASP A 462 0.71 0.30 1.01
C ASP A 462 -0.61 0.79 0.41
N GLU A 463 -1.42 1.43 1.18
CA GLU A 463 -2.79 1.86 0.89
C GLU A 463 -2.88 2.90 -0.23
N GLY A 464 -1.90 3.79 -0.28
CA GLY A 464 -1.88 4.86 -1.26
C GLY A 464 -1.57 4.38 -2.68
N LEU A 465 -0.54 3.51 -2.83
CA LEU A 465 -0.20 2.93 -4.13
C LEU A 465 -1.31 2.00 -4.62
N ASN A 466 -1.89 1.21 -3.70
CA ASN A 466 -3.02 0.34 -4.02
C ASN A 466 -4.27 1.14 -4.39
N SER A 467 -4.64 2.20 -3.64
CA SER A 467 -5.78 3.06 -3.97
C SER A 467 -5.63 3.80 -5.30
N PHE A 468 -4.40 4.14 -5.70
CA PHE A 468 -4.11 4.69 -7.01
C PHE A 468 -4.46 3.69 -8.13
N LEU A 469 -4.05 2.44 -8.02
CA LEU A 469 -4.37 1.41 -9.02
C LEU A 469 -5.85 1.01 -8.98
N GLN A 470 -6.45 0.93 -7.79
CA GLN A 470 -7.89 0.69 -7.60
C GLN A 470 -8.72 1.69 -8.40
N TYR A 471 -8.37 2.97 -8.37
CA TYR A 471 -9.08 4.00 -9.14
C TYR A 471 -9.17 3.66 -10.63
N TYR A 472 -8.07 3.22 -11.24
CA TYR A 472 -8.06 2.82 -12.65
C TYR A 472 -8.82 1.52 -12.89
N ALA A 473 -8.73 0.55 -12.00
CA ALA A 473 -9.50 -0.70 -12.10
C ALA A 473 -11.01 -0.45 -12.01
N GLU A 474 -11.45 0.46 -11.15
CA GLU A 474 -12.85 0.89 -11.04
C GLU A 474 -13.31 1.62 -12.31
N LYS A 475 -12.48 2.48 -12.90
CA LYS A 475 -12.77 3.18 -14.16
C LYS A 475 -12.82 2.26 -15.38
N GLU A 476 -12.07 1.18 -15.38
CA GLU A 476 -12.12 0.15 -16.42
C GLU A 476 -13.33 -0.80 -16.22
N TRP A 477 -13.78 -0.99 -14.97
CA TRP A 477 -15.01 -1.71 -14.68
C TRP A 477 -16.23 -0.95 -15.21
N ASP A 478 -16.29 0.35 -14.95
CA ASP A 478 -17.33 1.27 -15.43
C ASP A 478 -16.73 2.70 -15.53
N PRO A 479 -16.64 3.31 -16.72
CA PRO A 479 -16.14 4.69 -16.88
C PRO A 479 -16.87 5.72 -16.00
N ALA A 480 -18.13 5.47 -15.64
CA ALA A 480 -18.93 6.31 -14.74
C ALA A 480 -18.82 5.90 -13.27
N TYR A 481 -17.95 4.95 -12.93
CA TYR A 481 -17.82 4.48 -11.53
C TYR A 481 -17.55 5.63 -10.57
N PRO A 482 -18.34 5.76 -9.48
CA PRO A 482 -18.20 6.87 -8.54
C PRO A 482 -17.08 6.58 -7.52
N SER A 483 -15.84 6.54 -7.99
CA SER A 483 -14.66 6.23 -7.18
C SER A 483 -14.53 7.22 -6.01
N ASN A 484 -14.33 6.69 -4.81
CA ASN A 484 -14.13 7.49 -3.60
C ASN A 484 -12.70 8.03 -3.48
N ARG A 485 -11.71 7.35 -4.06
CA ARG A 485 -10.28 7.67 -4.03
C ARG A 485 -9.79 7.97 -5.45
N GLY A 486 -8.70 8.70 -5.60
CA GLY A 486 -8.13 9.12 -6.89
C GLY A 486 -8.55 10.53 -7.35
N PRO A 487 -9.84 10.89 -7.51
CA PRO A 487 -10.20 12.24 -7.92
C PRO A 487 -9.83 13.29 -6.87
N ALA A 488 -9.10 14.32 -7.27
CA ALA A 488 -8.66 15.41 -6.37
C ALA A 488 -9.83 16.10 -5.64
N LYS A 489 -11.01 16.21 -6.27
CA LYS A 489 -12.22 16.79 -5.65
C LYS A 489 -12.63 16.09 -4.35
N ASN A 490 -12.32 14.83 -4.19
CA ASN A 490 -12.72 14.04 -3.03
C ASN A 490 -11.87 14.32 -1.78
N ILE A 491 -10.69 14.92 -1.95
CA ILE A 491 -9.79 15.26 -0.84
C ILE A 491 -9.79 16.77 -0.51
N VAL A 492 -10.60 17.59 -1.16
CA VAL A 492 -10.60 19.05 -0.96
C VAL A 492 -10.81 19.43 0.52
N ASN A 493 -11.77 18.79 1.19
CA ASN A 493 -12.04 19.08 2.60
C ASN A 493 -10.89 18.64 3.52
N TYR A 494 -10.24 17.51 3.20
CA TYR A 494 -9.06 17.05 3.92
C TYR A 494 -7.89 18.00 3.72
N MET A 495 -7.63 18.46 2.50
CA MET A 495 -6.52 19.40 2.20
C MET A 495 -6.69 20.77 2.88
N LYS A 496 -7.92 21.12 3.31
CA LYS A 496 -8.22 22.34 4.07
C LYS A 496 -8.21 22.12 5.59
N ASP A 497 -8.09 20.88 6.07
CA ASP A 497 -8.05 20.58 7.49
C ASP A 497 -6.69 21.01 8.08
N PRO A 498 -6.67 21.95 9.02
CA PRO A 498 -5.41 22.40 9.63
C PRO A 498 -4.72 21.32 10.48
N ASP A 499 -5.46 20.30 10.90
CA ASP A 499 -4.97 19.20 11.74
C ASP A 499 -4.57 17.96 10.91
N GLN A 500 -4.44 18.08 9.58
CA GLN A 500 -3.93 16.98 8.76
C GLN A 500 -2.46 16.68 9.06
N SER A 501 -2.08 15.40 8.98
CA SER A 501 -0.68 14.98 9.06
C SER A 501 -0.02 14.96 7.68
N PRO A 502 1.29 15.24 7.53
CA PRO A 502 2.03 14.92 6.31
C PRO A 502 1.94 13.43 5.98
N LEU A 503 2.06 13.05 4.69
CA LEU A 503 2.05 11.62 4.30
C LEU A 503 3.26 10.85 4.85
N MET A 504 4.39 11.53 5.06
CA MET A 504 5.60 10.97 5.69
C MET A 504 5.50 10.91 7.22
N THR A 505 4.28 10.75 7.76
CA THR A 505 4.01 10.44 9.16
C THR A 505 3.91 8.93 9.31
N GLU A 506 4.55 8.37 10.33
CA GLU A 506 4.46 6.93 10.64
C GLU A 506 3.02 6.52 10.93
N SER A 507 2.65 5.33 10.51
CA SER A 507 1.26 4.83 10.47
C SER A 507 0.51 5.01 11.77
N ASP A 508 1.11 4.59 12.90
CA ASP A 508 0.46 4.65 14.22
C ASP A 508 0.48 6.07 14.84
N VAL A 509 1.19 7.03 14.23
CA VAL A 509 1.23 8.44 14.64
C VAL A 509 0.17 9.28 13.94
N ILE A 510 -0.42 8.79 12.85
CA ILE A 510 -1.50 9.48 12.15
C ILE A 510 -2.74 9.51 13.05
N HIS A 511 -3.03 10.67 13.62
CA HIS A 511 -4.03 10.80 14.70
C HIS A 511 -5.43 11.14 14.19
N ARG A 512 -5.59 11.64 12.95
CA ARG A 512 -6.87 12.05 12.37
C ARG A 512 -6.97 11.71 10.91
N GLN A 513 -8.19 11.39 10.48
CA GLN A 513 -8.54 11.15 9.08
C GLN A 513 -7.59 10.16 8.37
N PHE A 514 -7.25 9.05 9.04
CA PHE A 514 -6.35 8.02 8.56
C PHE A 514 -6.65 7.60 7.11
N GLY A 515 -7.94 7.36 6.77
CA GLY A 515 -8.36 7.00 5.42
C GLY A 515 -8.09 8.07 4.35
N ASN A 516 -8.08 9.36 4.73
CA ASN A 516 -7.67 10.41 3.80
C ASN A 516 -6.15 10.53 3.70
N ASN A 517 -5.42 10.35 4.81
CA ASN A 517 -3.96 10.39 4.83
C ASN A 517 -3.35 9.20 4.08
N GLY A 518 -3.63 7.98 4.52
CA GLY A 518 -3.00 6.78 3.97
C GLY A 518 -3.48 6.45 2.54
N TYR A 519 -4.74 6.72 2.21
CA TYR A 519 -5.40 6.28 0.96
C TYR A 519 -5.67 7.45 -0.01
N GLY A 520 -6.48 8.43 0.44
CA GLY A 520 -7.08 9.42 -0.46
C GLY A 520 -6.08 10.42 -1.03
N LYS A 521 -5.26 11.04 -0.17
CA LYS A 521 -4.30 12.07 -0.57
C LYS A 521 -3.16 11.49 -1.44
N PRO A 522 -2.53 10.36 -1.09
CA PRO A 522 -1.49 9.78 -1.95
C PRO A 522 -2.05 9.31 -3.29
N ALA A 523 -3.22 8.66 -3.33
CA ALA A 523 -3.86 8.27 -4.58
C ALA A 523 -4.15 9.48 -5.48
N ALA A 524 -4.72 10.56 -4.93
CA ALA A 524 -4.99 11.77 -5.69
C ALA A 524 -3.71 12.45 -6.18
N GLY A 525 -2.66 12.48 -5.36
CA GLY A 525 -1.34 13.00 -5.75
C GLY A 525 -0.75 12.23 -6.92
N LEU A 526 -0.80 10.89 -6.89
CA LEU A 526 -0.30 10.05 -7.98
C LEU A 526 -1.14 10.16 -9.26
N VAL A 527 -2.47 10.31 -9.14
CA VAL A 527 -3.33 10.62 -10.29
C VAL A 527 -2.94 11.97 -10.91
N MET A 528 -2.69 12.99 -10.09
CA MET A 528 -2.22 14.31 -10.57
C MET A 528 -0.84 14.20 -11.23
N LEU A 529 0.08 13.43 -10.65
CA LEU A 529 1.40 13.21 -11.23
C LEU A 529 1.31 12.53 -12.60
N ARG A 530 0.45 11.52 -12.71
CA ARG A 530 0.22 10.79 -13.96
C ARG A 530 -0.49 11.64 -15.02
N GLU A 531 -1.58 12.31 -14.66
CA GLU A 531 -2.47 12.93 -15.67
C GLU A 531 -2.03 14.37 -16.03
N GLN A 532 -1.37 15.09 -15.11
CA GLN A 532 -1.13 16.53 -15.29
C GLN A 532 0.36 16.91 -15.35
N ILE A 533 1.27 16.06 -14.88
CA ILE A 533 2.69 16.39 -14.75
C ILE A 533 3.51 15.58 -15.75
N LEU A 534 3.66 14.27 -15.55
CA LEU A 534 4.48 13.41 -16.42
C LEU A 534 3.76 12.97 -17.70
N GLY A 535 2.44 12.87 -17.66
CA GLY A 535 1.64 12.22 -18.68
C GLY A 535 1.56 10.70 -18.48
N PRO A 536 0.45 10.07 -18.97
CA PRO A 536 0.18 8.65 -18.70
C PRO A 536 1.28 7.69 -19.17
N GLU A 537 1.84 7.91 -20.37
CA GLU A 537 2.84 6.99 -20.96
C GLU A 537 4.10 6.93 -20.10
N LEU A 538 4.66 8.10 -19.76
CA LEU A 538 5.91 8.19 -19.01
C LEU A 538 5.73 7.76 -17.56
N PHE A 539 4.63 8.17 -16.92
CA PHE A 539 4.31 7.74 -15.57
C PHE A 539 4.12 6.23 -15.49
N ASP A 540 3.31 5.62 -16.38
CA ASP A 540 3.04 4.18 -16.35
C ASP A 540 4.32 3.37 -16.59
N GLN A 541 5.23 3.85 -17.45
CA GLN A 541 6.56 3.25 -17.61
C GLN A 541 7.37 3.31 -16.32
N ALA A 542 7.49 4.49 -15.69
CA ALA A 542 8.27 4.70 -14.47
C ALA A 542 7.71 3.90 -13.28
N PHE A 543 6.38 3.92 -13.10
CA PHE A 543 5.69 3.17 -12.05
C PHE A 543 5.83 1.65 -12.25
N GLY A 544 5.64 1.16 -13.47
CA GLY A 544 5.84 -0.26 -13.81
C GLY A 544 7.30 -0.69 -13.62
N GLU A 545 8.27 0.19 -13.89
CA GLU A 545 9.68 -0.08 -13.65
C GLU A 545 9.99 -0.16 -12.15
N TYR A 546 9.49 0.78 -11.33
CA TYR A 546 9.57 0.71 -9.87
C TYR A 546 9.01 -0.61 -9.36
N SER A 547 7.81 -0.97 -9.80
CA SER A 547 7.12 -2.19 -9.39
C SER A 547 7.95 -3.45 -9.66
N ARG A 548 8.56 -3.56 -10.85
CA ARG A 548 9.43 -4.68 -11.22
C ARG A 548 10.77 -4.69 -10.51
N ARG A 549 11.38 -3.52 -10.26
CA ARG A 549 12.65 -3.39 -9.53
C ARG A 549 12.54 -3.92 -8.10
N TRP A 550 11.40 -3.67 -7.48
CA TRP A 550 11.16 -3.95 -6.07
C TRP A 550 10.22 -5.14 -5.82
N ALA A 551 9.78 -5.85 -6.86
CA ALA A 551 9.07 -7.11 -6.71
C ALA A 551 9.89 -8.09 -5.84
N PHE A 552 9.25 -8.67 -4.82
CA PHE A 552 9.84 -9.55 -3.82
C PHE A 552 11.00 -8.94 -3.02
N LYS A 553 10.95 -7.62 -2.80
CA LYS A 553 11.94 -6.85 -2.05
C LYS A 553 11.25 -5.83 -1.14
N HIS A 554 12.06 -5.15 -0.34
CA HIS A 554 11.62 -4.19 0.66
C HIS A 554 12.01 -2.74 0.27
N PRO A 555 11.19 -2.04 -0.55
CA PRO A 555 11.46 -0.65 -0.88
C PRO A 555 11.17 0.27 0.30
N GLN A 556 11.86 1.41 0.28
CA GLN A 556 11.65 2.54 1.18
C GLN A 556 11.10 3.74 0.38
N PRO A 557 10.58 4.80 1.02
CA PRO A 557 10.12 6.00 0.33
C PRO A 557 11.12 6.58 -0.66
N ALA A 558 12.42 6.61 -0.29
CA ALA A 558 13.49 7.06 -1.16
C ALA A 558 13.60 6.26 -2.46
N ASP A 559 13.36 4.95 -2.40
CA ASP A 559 13.43 4.07 -3.57
C ASP A 559 12.28 4.35 -4.54
N PHE A 560 11.09 4.64 -4.01
CA PHE A 560 9.94 5.03 -4.81
C PHE A 560 10.17 6.37 -5.49
N PHE A 561 10.50 7.43 -4.74
CA PHE A 561 10.69 8.77 -5.29
C PHE A 561 11.78 8.78 -6.35
N ARG A 562 12.95 8.20 -6.07
CA ARG A 562 14.06 8.11 -7.03
C ARG A 562 13.73 7.26 -8.26
N SER A 563 12.93 6.20 -8.11
CA SER A 563 12.51 5.41 -9.27
C SER A 563 11.60 6.19 -10.19
N LEU A 564 10.70 7.00 -9.64
CA LEU A 564 9.82 7.87 -10.44
C LEU A 564 10.59 9.04 -11.05
N ASP A 565 11.55 9.64 -10.35
CA ASP A 565 12.46 10.68 -10.90
C ASP A 565 13.30 10.11 -12.06
N ASP A 566 13.92 8.93 -11.88
CA ASP A 566 14.76 8.25 -12.88
C ASP A 566 13.94 7.85 -14.11
N GLY A 567 12.80 7.21 -13.91
CA GLY A 567 11.92 6.75 -14.98
C GLY A 567 11.14 7.89 -15.65
N GLY A 568 10.78 8.91 -14.91
CA GLY A 568 10.09 10.11 -15.39
C GLY A 568 11.00 11.11 -16.10
N GLY A 569 12.34 10.96 -15.96
CA GLY A 569 13.32 11.87 -16.58
C GLY A 569 13.26 13.31 -16.05
N GLU A 570 12.61 13.53 -14.92
CA GLU A 570 12.45 14.82 -14.27
C GLU A 570 12.69 14.71 -12.76
N LEU A 571 13.37 15.72 -12.20
CA LEU A 571 13.58 15.80 -10.75
C LEU A 571 12.33 16.40 -10.08
N LEU A 572 11.56 15.55 -9.42
CA LEU A 572 10.26 15.87 -8.83
C LEU A 572 10.34 16.27 -7.34
N ASN A 573 11.48 16.75 -6.85
CA ASN A 573 11.65 17.14 -5.44
C ASN A 573 10.55 18.09 -4.94
N TRP A 574 10.14 19.04 -5.78
CA TRP A 574 9.07 19.99 -5.48
C TRP A 574 7.73 19.30 -5.25
N PHE A 575 7.45 18.24 -6.01
CA PHE A 575 6.22 17.44 -5.88
C PHE A 575 6.26 16.58 -4.62
N TRP A 576 7.34 15.80 -4.44
CA TRP A 576 7.50 14.93 -3.27
C TRP A 576 7.46 15.74 -1.98
N ARG A 577 8.19 16.84 -1.89
CA ARG A 577 8.19 17.71 -0.73
C ARG A 577 6.80 18.28 -0.45
N GLY A 578 6.14 18.84 -1.44
CA GLY A 578 4.83 19.46 -1.29
C GLY A 578 3.75 18.46 -0.87
N TRP A 579 3.63 17.34 -1.60
CA TRP A 579 2.58 16.35 -1.35
C TRP A 579 2.84 15.46 -0.13
N PHE A 580 4.07 15.05 0.12
CA PHE A 580 4.40 14.03 1.12
C PHE A 580 4.92 14.60 2.44
N TYR A 581 5.69 15.69 2.41
CA TYR A 581 6.31 16.25 3.61
C TYR A 581 5.59 17.47 4.20
N THR A 582 4.56 17.99 3.51
CA THR A 582 3.82 19.16 3.98
C THR A 582 2.31 18.90 4.03
N THR A 583 1.62 19.83 4.69
CA THR A 583 0.16 19.90 4.71
C THR A 583 -0.37 21.03 3.84
N TYR A 584 0.41 21.48 2.86
CA TYR A 584 0.01 22.53 1.92
C TYR A 584 -1.16 22.08 1.03
N ALA A 585 -1.97 23.05 0.63
CA ALA A 585 -3.08 22.87 -0.30
C ALA A 585 -2.78 23.51 -1.65
N ASN A 586 -3.39 23.01 -2.72
CA ASN A 586 -3.38 23.68 -4.01
C ASN A 586 -4.44 24.79 -4.02
N ASP A 587 -4.00 26.04 -3.91
CA ASP A 587 -4.85 27.23 -4.00
C ASP A 587 -4.09 28.29 -4.80
N GLN A 588 -4.41 28.41 -6.08
CA GLN A 588 -3.79 29.35 -7.03
C GLN A 588 -4.85 30.37 -7.43
N ALA A 589 -4.51 31.66 -7.38
CA ALA A 589 -5.42 32.75 -7.70
C ALA A 589 -4.82 33.74 -8.69
N VAL A 590 -5.58 34.12 -9.72
CA VAL A 590 -5.28 35.31 -10.53
C VAL A 590 -5.65 36.54 -9.70
N THR A 591 -4.65 37.38 -9.37
CA THR A 591 -4.83 38.55 -8.49
C THR A 591 -4.83 39.86 -9.24
N SER A 592 -4.20 39.93 -10.42
CA SER A 592 -4.33 41.08 -11.33
C SER A 592 -4.16 40.67 -12.78
N VAL A 593 -4.82 41.45 -13.68
CA VAL A 593 -4.59 41.44 -15.11
C VAL A 593 -4.41 42.90 -15.54
N ASP A 594 -3.13 43.27 -15.79
CA ASP A 594 -2.79 44.62 -16.14
C ASP A 594 -2.52 44.72 -17.65
N ALA A 595 -3.30 45.50 -18.36
CA ALA A 595 -3.17 45.76 -19.78
C ALA A 595 -2.37 47.03 -20.05
N GLN A 596 -1.44 46.96 -20.98
CA GLN A 596 -0.72 48.16 -21.50
C GLN A 596 -0.53 48.05 -23.01
N PRO A 597 -0.54 49.21 -23.73
CA PRO A 597 -0.15 49.18 -25.14
C PRO A 597 1.28 48.69 -25.29
N ALA A 598 1.53 47.75 -26.18
CA ALA A 598 2.86 47.20 -26.40
C ALA A 598 3.82 48.25 -27.01
N ASP A 599 3.30 49.33 -27.60
CA ASP A 599 4.08 50.49 -28.08
C ASP A 599 4.88 51.20 -26.97
N SER A 600 4.44 51.05 -25.70
CA SER A 600 5.19 51.55 -24.54
C SER A 600 6.42 50.70 -24.18
N LEU A 601 6.57 49.52 -24.82
CA LEU A 601 7.64 48.57 -24.60
C LEU A 601 8.68 48.65 -25.72
N ILE A 602 9.93 48.49 -25.40
CA ILE A 602 11.06 48.59 -26.35
C ILE A 602 10.98 47.45 -27.37
N GLY A 603 10.84 47.80 -28.66
CA GLY A 603 10.90 46.87 -29.79
C GLY A 603 9.84 47.09 -30.85
N THR A 604 10.22 47.07 -32.12
CA THR A 604 9.34 47.31 -33.26
C THR A 604 8.41 46.15 -33.62
N THR A 605 8.71 44.95 -33.16
CA THR A 605 7.97 43.72 -33.47
C THR A 605 6.59 43.64 -32.79
N ASN A 606 6.36 44.44 -31.75
CA ASN A 606 5.12 44.41 -30.96
C ASN A 606 4.25 45.64 -31.13
N ARG A 607 4.53 46.51 -32.12
CA ARG A 607 3.70 47.70 -32.40
C ARG A 607 2.26 47.30 -32.73
N GLY A 608 1.30 48.01 -32.12
CA GLY A 608 -0.12 47.76 -32.31
C GLY A 608 -0.67 46.56 -31.58
N ARG A 609 0.13 45.89 -30.76
CA ARG A 609 -0.31 44.77 -29.92
C ARG A 609 -0.60 45.24 -28.48
N ASN A 610 -1.41 44.43 -27.78
CA ASN A 610 -1.61 44.55 -26.35
C ASN A 610 -0.56 43.73 -25.59
N TYR A 611 -0.12 44.23 -24.45
CA TYR A 611 0.69 43.46 -23.50
C TYR A 611 -0.08 43.33 -22.20
N TYR A 612 -0.33 42.09 -21.80
CA TYR A 612 -0.98 41.75 -20.54
C TYR A 612 0.05 41.19 -19.54
N ARG A 613 -0.06 41.66 -18.30
CA ARG A 613 0.64 41.09 -17.15
C ARG A 613 -0.44 40.40 -16.28
N ILE A 614 -0.41 39.09 -16.26
CA ILE A 614 -1.32 38.27 -15.47
C ILE A 614 -0.57 37.81 -14.24
N THR A 615 -0.93 38.33 -13.07
CA THR A 615 -0.32 37.98 -11.80
C THR A 615 -1.09 36.82 -11.16
N VAL A 616 -0.38 35.76 -10.84
CA VAL A 616 -0.92 34.56 -10.17
C VAL A 616 -0.21 34.40 -8.83
N GLU A 617 -1.00 34.23 -7.77
CA GLU A 617 -0.52 33.93 -6.43
C GLU A 617 -0.79 32.48 -6.05
N ASN A 618 0.20 31.83 -5.42
CA ASN A 618 0.05 30.56 -4.76
C ASN A 618 -0.29 30.77 -3.29
N LYS A 619 -1.58 30.74 -2.96
CA LYS A 619 -2.10 31.00 -1.61
C LYS A 619 -2.00 29.77 -0.70
N GLY A 620 -2.15 28.57 -1.26
CA GLY A 620 -2.16 27.33 -0.50
C GLY A 620 -0.76 26.74 -0.21
N GLY A 621 0.26 27.21 -0.93
CA GLY A 621 1.66 26.82 -0.73
C GLY A 621 2.10 25.54 -1.45
N LEU A 622 1.18 24.68 -1.90
CA LEU A 622 1.52 23.52 -2.70
C LEU A 622 1.95 23.96 -4.10
N ILE A 623 3.10 23.51 -4.53
CA ILE A 623 3.61 23.75 -5.87
C ILE A 623 2.92 22.82 -6.85
N MET A 624 2.27 23.38 -7.89
CA MET A 624 1.63 22.65 -8.98
C MET A 624 1.83 23.41 -10.30
N PRO A 625 1.78 22.72 -11.45
CA PRO A 625 1.74 23.36 -12.76
C PRO A 625 0.62 24.40 -12.83
N LEU A 626 0.81 25.44 -13.65
CA LEU A 626 -0.16 26.48 -13.85
C LEU A 626 -0.85 26.33 -15.20
N GLN A 627 -2.18 26.29 -15.20
CA GLN A 627 -2.99 26.29 -16.42
C GLN A 627 -3.85 27.55 -16.45
N LEU A 628 -3.73 28.32 -17.52
CA LEU A 628 -4.53 29.53 -17.76
C LEU A 628 -5.39 29.33 -19.01
N ASP A 629 -6.68 29.50 -18.88
CA ASP A 629 -7.62 29.58 -20.00
C ASP A 629 -7.93 31.04 -20.25
N LEU A 630 -7.44 31.57 -21.37
CA LEU A 630 -7.64 32.95 -21.79
C LEU A 630 -8.84 33.00 -22.74
N THR A 631 -9.78 33.91 -22.46
CA THR A 631 -10.91 34.17 -23.35
C THR A 631 -10.77 35.60 -23.89
N PHE A 632 -10.79 35.75 -25.19
CA PHE A 632 -10.63 37.04 -25.88
C PHE A 632 -11.96 37.65 -26.22
N ASP A 633 -11.97 38.98 -26.48
CA ASP A 633 -13.15 39.76 -26.85
C ASP A 633 -13.84 39.26 -28.13
N ASP A 634 -13.12 38.59 -29.03
CA ASP A 634 -13.68 37.97 -30.24
C ASP A 634 -14.30 36.57 -29.96
N GLY A 635 -14.37 36.13 -28.70
CA GLY A 635 -14.91 34.83 -28.28
C GLY A 635 -13.96 33.64 -28.50
N THR A 636 -12.75 33.88 -29.03
CA THR A 636 -11.76 32.83 -29.14
C THR A 636 -11.09 32.54 -27.78
N THR A 637 -10.58 31.32 -27.60
CA THR A 637 -9.92 30.90 -26.36
C THR A 637 -8.49 30.44 -26.66
N GLN A 638 -7.60 30.61 -25.70
CA GLN A 638 -6.24 30.08 -25.71
C GLN A 638 -5.92 29.46 -24.35
N GLN A 639 -5.49 28.21 -24.35
CA GLN A 639 -4.98 27.56 -23.15
C GLN A 639 -3.43 27.74 -23.07
N VAL A 640 -2.96 28.18 -21.91
CA VAL A 640 -1.53 28.26 -21.59
C VAL A 640 -1.23 27.24 -20.50
N ARG A 641 -0.28 26.35 -20.75
CA ARG A 641 0.20 25.36 -19.78
C ARG A 641 1.66 25.70 -19.44
N LEU A 642 1.93 25.87 -18.16
CA LEU A 642 3.25 26.18 -17.62
C LEU A 642 3.61 25.09 -16.61
N THR A 643 4.87 24.65 -16.65
CA THR A 643 5.39 23.66 -15.69
C THR A 643 5.51 24.28 -14.29
N ALA A 644 5.70 23.42 -13.30
CA ALA A 644 5.94 23.86 -11.93
C ALA A 644 7.16 24.78 -11.76
N ASP A 645 8.10 24.77 -12.72
CA ASP A 645 9.31 25.60 -12.70
C ASP A 645 9.05 27.11 -12.67
N VAL A 646 7.85 27.55 -13.06
CA VAL A 646 7.48 28.98 -12.94
C VAL A 646 7.55 29.47 -11.50
N TRP A 647 7.36 28.58 -10.53
CA TRP A 647 7.42 28.88 -9.10
C TRP A 647 8.84 28.82 -8.52
N ARG A 648 9.83 28.34 -9.26
CA ARG A 648 11.19 28.08 -8.75
C ARG A 648 11.86 29.32 -8.15
N ARG A 649 11.60 30.51 -8.68
CA ARG A 649 12.19 31.76 -8.20
C ARG A 649 11.39 32.44 -7.11
N ASN A 650 10.08 32.31 -7.17
CA ASN A 650 9.18 32.78 -6.13
C ASN A 650 7.97 31.83 -6.03
N GLU A 651 7.89 31.10 -4.95
CA GLU A 651 6.83 30.10 -4.72
C GLU A 651 5.47 30.72 -4.36
N LEU A 652 5.41 32.02 -4.09
CA LEU A 652 4.19 32.72 -3.71
C LEU A 652 3.55 33.47 -4.87
N GLN A 653 4.33 33.90 -5.87
CA GLN A 653 3.83 34.74 -6.95
C GLN A 653 4.55 34.46 -8.26
N TYR A 654 3.78 34.43 -9.35
CA TYR A 654 4.29 34.40 -10.72
C TYR A 654 3.56 35.42 -11.59
N VAL A 655 4.27 36.04 -12.53
CA VAL A 655 3.69 36.99 -13.50
C VAL A 655 3.86 36.41 -14.90
N TYR A 656 2.76 36.09 -15.54
CA TYR A 656 2.73 35.69 -16.94
C TYR A 656 2.58 36.90 -17.85
N GLY A 657 3.48 37.06 -18.82
CA GLY A 657 3.44 38.13 -19.83
C GLY A 657 2.88 37.62 -21.15
N LEU A 658 1.84 38.27 -21.66
CA LEU A 658 1.18 37.90 -22.93
C LEU A 658 1.21 39.06 -23.90
N PHE A 659 1.76 38.89 -25.11
CA PHE A 659 1.60 39.79 -26.24
C PHE A 659 0.52 39.24 -27.17
N THR A 660 -0.51 40.03 -27.44
CA THR A 660 -1.62 39.62 -28.31
C THR A 660 -2.21 40.83 -29.02
N ASP A 661 -2.81 40.62 -30.20
CA ASP A 661 -3.56 41.64 -30.93
C ASP A 661 -5.02 41.74 -30.46
N LYS A 662 -5.41 40.86 -29.52
CA LYS A 662 -6.77 40.76 -28.99
C LYS A 662 -6.85 41.34 -27.58
N THR A 663 -8.07 41.62 -27.14
CA THR A 663 -8.36 41.98 -25.75
C THR A 663 -8.70 40.71 -24.95
N VAL A 664 -8.05 40.54 -23.78
CA VAL A 664 -8.28 39.40 -22.86
C VAL A 664 -9.39 39.77 -21.87
#